data_8c9bba45abb4933268af1fef296195f2
#
_entry.id   8c9bba45abb4933268af1fef296195f2
#
_cell.length_a   1.000
_cell.length_b   1.000
_cell.length_c   1.000
_cell.angle_alpha   90.00
_cell.angle_beta   90.00
_cell.angle_gamma   90.00
#
_symmetry.space_group_name_H-M   'P 1'
#
loop_
_entity.id
_entity.type
_entity.pdbx_description
1 polymer ?
#
loop_
_entity_poly.entity_id
_entity_poly.type
_entity_poly.pdbx_seq_one_letter_code
_entity_poly.pdbx_strand_id
1 'polypeptide(L)'
;MGSASPQEPEKDMEGYYNLLQAGSELENTLQQVTVPVSMQEVAGYIEKQVAYLSGGRGEDSSVIITLPECSAFSDIPEEALAKVLSYLTLIPRTRQPGVKFIIILDRRLDTWASIKTALARIAASFPGNLHLVLVLRPTSFFQRTVTDLGFRFSQEDFMLKMPVVMLSSVTDLLRYIDENQLTSEFGGTLDYCHSDWIVLRTAIESFAVMVKDIAQMLQAFGTELAETQLSEECSAVEFLLLSHTEKYRRLKDAIRSVMREGRQLLSNLETSRKEGDADTCWDTTQDWDTMQRLLAQLTDMEMAFDGFFDKHHLKLQQYLQLLRYEHSFQEMECSLEKLRAQERNISITGETLSRTEQCVRELDGLEKRAQDEMSQAQVLILHGHQLAAGHHYAMALIVQRCNELRHQCDTLTSALNTKRNSLTQAQTLLRLLEEAQRWCDDGAYLLANQQVDKFQSKEGAQAALRDIEKFQEAAPPLLCAGVDVLFLEYESVLTPCLQAHIEKTFQKHSSVQALIQSRQNCLRKLADKHVRPIQLVVPRPENPPRAKSPLFSPKHDFNSSLKFTFDLPLPGKRTSRKSPNSRKIEVIHDYQTASSLPYSIDGEDGTDLLKRHVMKELIETERIYVEELLAVLLGYRAEMDNPSLAPLLPTSLRNKRDVLFGNLPDIYNFHSRQGHTQRTS
;
A
#
# COMPACT_ATOMS: atom_id res chain seq x y z
N MET A 1 5.33 23.10 12.29
CA MET A 1 5.90 21.75 12.46
C MET A 1 6.35 21.33 11.08
N GLY A 2 7.62 20.93 10.90
CA GLY A 2 8.11 20.55 9.58
C GLY A 2 7.36 19.33 9.06
N SER A 3 6.77 19.44 7.87
CA SER A 3 6.22 18.30 7.17
C SER A 3 7.37 17.33 6.91
N ALA A 4 7.35 16.17 7.53
CA ALA A 4 8.25 15.11 7.15
C ALA A 4 7.93 14.76 5.69
N SER A 5 8.90 14.82 4.80
CA SER A 5 8.75 14.36 3.42
C SER A 5 8.28 12.90 3.43
N PRO A 6 7.43 12.51 2.46
CA PRO A 6 6.99 11.13 2.33
C PRO A 6 8.20 10.21 2.27
N GLN A 7 8.19 9.15 3.07
CA GLN A 7 9.27 8.19 3.11
C GLN A 7 9.29 7.37 1.82
N GLU A 8 10.40 7.46 1.07
CA GLU A 8 10.57 6.65 -0.14
C GLU A 8 10.68 5.14 0.18
N PRO A 9 10.13 4.26 -0.68
CA PRO A 9 10.29 2.82 -0.51
C PRO A 9 11.74 2.39 -0.77
N GLU A 10 12.21 1.42 0.00
CA GLU A 10 13.54 0.83 -0.18
C GLU A 10 13.64 0.15 -1.56
N LYS A 11 14.74 0.39 -2.29
CA LYS A 11 14.97 -0.20 -3.61
C LYS A 11 15.30 -1.69 -3.51
N ASP A 12 14.74 -2.51 -4.42
CA ASP A 12 15.03 -3.95 -4.50
C ASP A 12 16.36 -4.20 -5.26
N MET A 13 17.48 -3.96 -4.60
CA MET A 13 18.81 -4.18 -5.20
C MET A 13 19.12 -5.66 -5.42
N GLU A 14 18.57 -6.56 -4.60
CA GLU A 14 18.77 -8.00 -4.75
C GLU A 14 18.16 -8.52 -6.06
N GLY A 15 16.92 -8.14 -6.35
CA GLY A 15 16.26 -8.47 -7.62
C GLY A 15 17.01 -7.93 -8.84
N TYR A 16 17.56 -6.72 -8.72
CA TYR A 16 18.39 -6.13 -9.77
C TYR A 16 19.69 -6.91 -10.00
N TYR A 17 20.40 -7.30 -8.94
CA TYR A 17 21.63 -8.10 -9.07
C TYR A 17 21.34 -9.49 -9.67
N ASN A 18 20.24 -10.13 -9.32
CA ASN A 18 19.83 -11.40 -9.92
C ASN A 18 19.59 -11.27 -11.43
N LEU A 19 18.98 -10.17 -11.86
CA LEU A 19 18.81 -9.86 -13.30
C LEU A 19 20.15 -9.68 -14.00
N LEU A 20 21.08 -8.95 -13.43
CA LEU A 20 22.43 -8.75 -14.00
C LEU A 20 23.21 -10.07 -14.09
N GLN A 21 23.10 -10.93 -13.10
CA GLN A 21 23.74 -12.24 -13.10
C GLN A 21 23.18 -13.12 -14.23
N ALA A 22 21.85 -13.24 -14.34
CA ALA A 22 21.20 -13.99 -15.41
C ALA A 22 21.60 -13.46 -16.80
N GLY A 23 21.70 -12.15 -16.96
CA GLY A 23 22.19 -11.51 -18.19
C GLY A 23 23.64 -11.86 -18.51
N SER A 24 24.51 -11.94 -17.51
CA SER A 24 25.93 -12.32 -17.70
C SER A 24 26.06 -13.80 -18.11
N GLU A 25 25.26 -14.68 -17.55
CA GLU A 25 25.24 -16.11 -17.93
C GLU A 25 24.75 -16.30 -19.36
N LEU A 26 23.74 -15.56 -19.77
CA LEU A 26 23.24 -15.56 -21.14
C LEU A 26 24.29 -15.00 -22.14
N GLU A 27 24.96 -13.91 -21.80
CA GLU A 27 26.02 -13.31 -22.63
C GLU A 27 27.17 -14.30 -22.88
N ASN A 28 27.57 -15.06 -21.86
CA ASN A 28 28.60 -16.11 -22.01
C ASN A 28 28.19 -17.19 -23.00
N THR A 29 26.91 -17.55 -23.05
CA THR A 29 26.40 -18.53 -24.03
C THR A 29 26.28 -17.91 -25.43
N LEU A 30 25.86 -16.65 -25.54
CA LEU A 30 25.80 -15.93 -26.80
C LEU A 30 27.17 -15.81 -27.46
N GLN A 31 28.24 -15.62 -26.70
CA GLN A 31 29.61 -15.58 -27.22
C GLN A 31 30.04 -16.90 -27.92
N GLN A 32 29.41 -18.03 -27.60
CA GLN A 32 29.66 -19.31 -28.25
C GLN A 32 28.96 -19.44 -29.61
N VAL A 33 27.95 -18.61 -29.88
CA VAL A 33 27.13 -18.64 -31.10
C VAL A 33 27.45 -17.47 -32.01
N THR A 34 27.73 -16.31 -31.46
CA THR A 34 28.06 -15.11 -32.23
C THR A 34 29.50 -15.18 -32.75
N VAL A 35 29.64 -15.20 -34.06
CA VAL A 35 30.93 -15.15 -34.72
C VAL A 35 31.24 -13.71 -35.18
N PRO A 36 32.53 -13.30 -35.21
CA PRO A 36 32.93 -11.95 -35.63
C PRO A 36 32.55 -11.60 -37.09
N VAL A 37 32.37 -12.62 -37.92
CA VAL A 37 31.89 -12.49 -39.30
C VAL A 37 30.55 -13.16 -39.40
N SER A 38 29.50 -12.45 -39.79
CA SER A 38 28.14 -13.01 -39.90
C SER A 38 27.92 -13.74 -41.21
N MET A 39 26.92 -14.66 -41.24
CA MET A 39 26.48 -15.33 -42.48
C MET A 39 26.10 -14.31 -43.56
N GLN A 40 25.49 -13.19 -43.19
CA GLN A 40 25.09 -12.13 -44.13
C GLN A 40 26.27 -11.55 -44.89
N GLU A 41 27.44 -11.43 -44.29
CA GLU A 41 28.65 -10.88 -44.92
C GLU A 41 29.26 -11.81 -45.94
N VAL A 42 29.05 -13.12 -45.79
CA VAL A 42 29.64 -14.16 -46.66
C VAL A 42 28.62 -14.89 -47.53
N ALA A 43 27.31 -14.60 -47.34
CA ALA A 43 26.21 -15.33 -47.98
C ALA A 43 26.40 -15.51 -49.49
N GLY A 44 26.72 -14.45 -50.22
CA GLY A 44 26.87 -14.52 -51.70
C GLY A 44 28.01 -15.39 -52.19
N TYR A 45 29.00 -15.68 -51.34
CA TYR A 45 30.10 -16.63 -51.67
C TYR A 45 29.77 -18.05 -51.16
N ILE A 46 29.13 -18.16 -50.03
CA ILE A 46 28.65 -19.44 -49.53
C ILE A 46 27.58 -20.05 -50.44
N GLU A 47 26.60 -19.25 -50.90
CA GLU A 47 25.59 -19.69 -51.90
C GLU A 47 26.20 -20.19 -53.20
N LYS A 48 27.31 -19.60 -53.61
CA LYS A 48 28.08 -20.04 -54.77
C LYS A 48 28.96 -21.26 -54.49
N GLN A 49 28.90 -21.83 -53.31
CA GLN A 49 29.69 -22.98 -52.87
C GLN A 49 31.21 -22.76 -53.03
N VAL A 50 31.72 -21.56 -52.73
CA VAL A 50 33.16 -21.30 -52.73
C VAL A 50 33.89 -22.21 -51.74
N ALA A 51 33.32 -22.40 -50.58
CA ALA A 51 33.69 -23.36 -49.55
C ALA A 51 32.50 -23.66 -48.65
N TYR A 52 32.45 -24.83 -48.06
CA TYR A 52 31.40 -25.21 -47.13
C TYR A 52 31.85 -26.20 -46.06
N LEU A 53 31.07 -26.31 -45.00
CA LEU A 53 31.15 -27.32 -43.96
C LEU A 53 30.06 -28.36 -44.19
N SER A 54 30.45 -29.62 -44.47
CA SER A 54 29.48 -30.71 -44.61
C SER A 54 29.06 -31.35 -43.27
N GLY A 55 29.74 -31.00 -42.17
CA GLY A 55 29.61 -31.66 -40.89
C GLY A 55 30.51 -32.88 -40.69
N GLY A 56 31.16 -33.35 -41.74
CA GLY A 56 32.08 -34.50 -41.68
C GLY A 56 33.35 -34.24 -40.86
N ARG A 57 33.92 -35.32 -40.33
CA ARG A 57 35.10 -35.30 -39.45
C ARG A 57 36.16 -36.26 -39.91
N GLY A 58 37.43 -35.94 -39.71
CA GLY A 58 38.54 -36.86 -39.83
C GLY A 58 38.66 -37.79 -38.61
N GLU A 59 39.50 -38.85 -38.70
CA GLU A 59 39.69 -39.83 -37.61
C GLU A 59 40.10 -39.18 -36.28
N ASP A 60 40.85 -38.07 -36.31
CA ASP A 60 41.25 -37.30 -35.13
C ASP A 60 40.28 -36.18 -34.76
N SER A 61 39.00 -36.31 -35.17
CA SER A 61 37.93 -35.31 -34.97
C SER A 61 38.21 -33.95 -35.68
N SER A 62 39.14 -33.90 -36.60
CA SER A 62 39.38 -32.68 -37.42
C SER A 62 38.17 -32.34 -38.25
N VAL A 63 37.84 -31.07 -38.37
CA VAL A 63 36.68 -30.57 -39.12
C VAL A 63 37.04 -30.51 -40.61
N ILE A 64 36.13 -31.02 -41.46
CA ILE A 64 36.33 -31.02 -42.92
C ILE A 64 35.70 -29.76 -43.49
N ILE A 65 36.54 -28.97 -44.21
CA ILE A 65 36.10 -27.85 -45.04
C ILE A 65 36.31 -28.28 -46.50
N THR A 66 35.23 -28.24 -47.28
CA THR A 66 35.26 -28.60 -48.68
C THR A 66 35.28 -27.35 -49.56
N LEU A 67 36.25 -27.29 -50.47
CA LEU A 67 36.31 -26.31 -51.56
C LEU A 67 36.01 -27.06 -52.86
N PRO A 68 34.75 -27.13 -53.28
CA PRO A 68 34.36 -27.85 -54.50
C PRO A 68 34.92 -27.22 -55.73
N GLU A 69 34.73 -27.84 -56.87
CA GLU A 69 35.14 -27.29 -58.16
C GLU A 69 34.38 -25.98 -58.41
N CYS A 70 35.14 -24.90 -58.62
CA CYS A 70 34.59 -23.57 -58.84
C CYS A 70 35.44 -22.90 -59.95
N SER A 71 34.90 -22.78 -61.17
CA SER A 71 35.56 -22.18 -62.28
C SER A 71 35.93 -20.70 -62.04
N ALA A 72 35.19 -20.01 -61.18
CA ALA A 72 35.43 -18.62 -60.84
C ALA A 72 36.30 -18.44 -59.58
N PHE A 73 36.95 -19.48 -59.07
CA PHE A 73 37.72 -19.41 -57.78
C PHE A 73 38.83 -18.38 -57.83
N SER A 74 39.45 -18.19 -59.02
CA SER A 74 40.53 -17.19 -59.30
C SER A 74 40.01 -15.75 -59.24
N ASP A 75 38.71 -15.54 -59.49
CA ASP A 75 38.10 -14.21 -59.58
C ASP A 75 37.60 -13.71 -58.20
N ILE A 76 37.61 -14.58 -57.17
CA ILE A 76 37.22 -14.24 -55.87
C ILE A 76 38.26 -13.32 -55.19
N PRO A 77 37.92 -12.16 -54.69
CA PRO A 77 38.87 -11.30 -53.92
C PRO A 77 39.50 -12.06 -52.75
N GLU A 78 40.79 -11.81 -52.47
CA GLU A 78 41.51 -12.46 -51.36
C GLU A 78 40.83 -12.17 -49.99
N GLU A 79 40.36 -10.93 -49.79
CA GLU A 79 39.63 -10.55 -48.60
C GLU A 79 38.32 -11.33 -48.43
N ALA A 80 37.62 -11.59 -49.55
CA ALA A 80 36.38 -12.36 -49.52
C ALA A 80 36.64 -13.82 -49.16
N LEU A 81 37.67 -14.42 -49.75
CA LEU A 81 38.08 -15.79 -49.43
C LEU A 81 38.51 -15.89 -47.96
N ALA A 82 39.29 -14.91 -47.48
CA ALA A 82 39.70 -14.84 -46.07
C ALA A 82 38.49 -14.73 -45.10
N LYS A 83 37.46 -13.92 -45.46
CA LYS A 83 36.22 -13.82 -44.68
C LYS A 83 35.45 -15.14 -44.68
N VAL A 84 35.28 -15.80 -45.83
CA VAL A 84 34.60 -17.11 -45.93
C VAL A 84 35.33 -18.14 -45.08
N LEU A 85 36.64 -18.28 -45.21
CA LEU A 85 37.44 -19.24 -44.44
C LEU A 85 37.42 -18.89 -42.93
N SER A 86 37.52 -17.60 -42.61
CA SER A 86 37.35 -17.15 -41.21
C SER A 86 36.00 -17.54 -40.65
N TYR A 87 34.93 -17.31 -41.39
CA TYR A 87 33.56 -17.67 -40.96
C TYR A 87 33.45 -19.19 -40.73
N LEU A 88 33.82 -20.00 -41.70
CA LEU A 88 33.74 -21.47 -41.62
C LEU A 88 34.61 -22.06 -40.51
N THR A 89 35.78 -21.48 -40.23
CA THR A 89 36.65 -21.95 -39.16
C THR A 89 36.21 -21.47 -37.78
N LEU A 90 35.54 -20.32 -37.65
CA LEU A 90 35.06 -19.80 -36.40
C LEU A 90 33.92 -20.62 -35.81
N ILE A 91 32.99 -21.14 -36.62
CA ILE A 91 31.88 -21.97 -36.17
C ILE A 91 32.34 -23.12 -35.26
N PRO A 92 33.24 -24.03 -35.67
CA PRO A 92 33.75 -25.07 -34.79
C PRO A 92 34.72 -24.57 -33.71
N ARG A 93 35.49 -23.49 -33.97
CA ARG A 93 36.49 -22.97 -33.02
C ARG A 93 35.87 -22.29 -31.80
N THR A 94 34.70 -21.64 -31.92
CA THR A 94 33.97 -21.06 -30.79
C THR A 94 33.51 -22.15 -29.81
N ARG A 95 33.27 -23.34 -30.34
CA ARG A 95 32.82 -24.51 -29.55
C ARG A 95 33.97 -25.32 -28.97
N GLN A 96 35.05 -25.51 -29.75
CA GLN A 96 36.22 -26.30 -29.41
C GLN A 96 37.51 -25.54 -29.72
N PRO A 97 38.09 -24.82 -28.76
CA PRO A 97 39.39 -24.17 -28.96
C PRO A 97 40.46 -25.18 -29.36
N GLY A 98 41.23 -24.85 -30.42
CA GLY A 98 42.32 -25.71 -30.89
C GLY A 98 41.91 -26.81 -31.85
N VAL A 99 40.66 -26.83 -32.34
CA VAL A 99 40.18 -27.76 -33.37
C VAL A 99 41.07 -27.71 -34.58
N LYS A 100 41.38 -28.90 -35.14
CA LYS A 100 42.16 -29.04 -36.40
C LYS A 100 41.22 -29.06 -37.60
N PHE A 101 41.73 -28.67 -38.74
CA PHE A 101 40.96 -28.65 -39.98
C PHE A 101 41.62 -29.49 -41.06
N ILE A 102 40.80 -30.23 -41.85
CA ILE A 102 41.15 -30.88 -43.08
C ILE A 102 40.47 -30.14 -44.20
N ILE A 103 41.21 -29.79 -45.23
CA ILE A 103 40.65 -29.19 -46.45
C ILE A 103 40.57 -30.23 -47.53
N ILE A 104 39.40 -30.41 -48.15
CA ILE A 104 39.22 -31.13 -49.40
C ILE A 104 39.17 -30.06 -50.50
N LEU A 105 40.15 -30.06 -51.40
CA LEU A 105 40.25 -29.16 -52.52
C LEU A 105 40.00 -29.91 -53.82
N ASP A 106 38.82 -29.70 -54.42
CA ASP A 106 38.50 -30.31 -55.69
C ASP A 106 39.00 -29.45 -56.83
N ARG A 107 39.95 -30.01 -57.60
CA ARG A 107 40.55 -29.38 -58.75
C ARG A 107 40.73 -30.38 -59.89
N ARG A 108 39.76 -31.29 -60.05
CA ARG A 108 39.81 -32.35 -61.11
C ARG A 108 39.78 -31.82 -62.54
N LEU A 109 39.24 -30.63 -62.80
CA LEU A 109 39.18 -29.96 -64.11
C LEU A 109 40.23 -28.85 -64.28
N ASP A 110 41.03 -28.55 -63.27
CA ASP A 110 41.95 -27.43 -63.22
C ASP A 110 43.34 -27.76 -63.74
N THR A 111 44.13 -26.70 -64.02
CA THR A 111 45.53 -26.78 -64.36
C THR A 111 46.43 -26.73 -63.13
N TRP A 112 47.72 -27.18 -63.28
CA TRP A 112 48.67 -27.07 -62.18
C TRP A 112 48.86 -25.64 -61.66
N ALA A 113 48.88 -24.64 -62.56
CA ALA A 113 49.01 -23.24 -62.19
C ALA A 113 47.83 -22.77 -61.32
N SER A 114 46.60 -23.16 -61.68
CA SER A 114 45.41 -22.87 -60.88
C SER A 114 45.45 -23.54 -59.50
N ILE A 115 45.84 -24.82 -59.44
CA ILE A 115 46.03 -25.54 -58.20
C ILE A 115 47.06 -24.85 -57.31
N LYS A 116 48.21 -24.47 -57.86
CA LYS A 116 49.25 -23.76 -57.10
C LYS A 116 48.75 -22.42 -56.54
N THR A 117 48.03 -21.66 -57.33
CA THR A 117 47.46 -20.39 -56.94
C THR A 117 46.40 -20.59 -55.81
N ALA A 118 45.55 -21.59 -55.98
CA ALA A 118 44.53 -21.91 -54.96
C ALA A 118 45.17 -22.29 -53.61
N LEU A 119 46.20 -23.14 -53.64
CA LEU A 119 46.93 -23.53 -52.39
C LEU A 119 47.64 -22.33 -51.77
N ALA A 120 48.25 -21.44 -52.52
CA ALA A 120 48.88 -20.25 -51.99
C ALA A 120 47.88 -19.30 -51.35
N ARG A 121 46.72 -19.09 -51.95
CA ARG A 121 45.62 -18.27 -51.40
C ARG A 121 45.01 -18.86 -50.11
N ILE A 122 44.81 -20.17 -50.10
CA ILE A 122 44.35 -20.88 -48.92
C ILE A 122 45.39 -20.71 -47.78
N ALA A 123 46.68 -20.95 -48.11
CA ALA A 123 47.75 -20.81 -47.10
C ALA A 123 47.84 -19.38 -46.52
N ALA A 124 47.61 -18.36 -47.35
CA ALA A 124 47.62 -16.95 -46.91
C ALA A 124 46.38 -16.55 -46.13
N SER A 125 45.23 -17.15 -46.42
CA SER A 125 43.92 -16.70 -45.91
C SER A 125 43.37 -17.59 -44.77
N PHE A 126 43.95 -18.77 -44.49
CA PHE A 126 43.40 -19.71 -43.53
C PHE A 126 43.78 -19.33 -42.09
N PRO A 127 42.80 -19.00 -41.25
CA PRO A 127 43.08 -18.47 -39.90
C PRO A 127 43.22 -19.54 -38.83
N GLY A 128 43.00 -20.83 -39.14
CA GLY A 128 42.92 -21.91 -38.19
C GLY A 128 44.13 -22.84 -38.13
N ASN A 129 44.04 -23.90 -37.30
CA ASN A 129 45.01 -24.99 -37.26
C ASN A 129 44.77 -25.96 -38.43
N LEU A 130 45.38 -25.70 -39.54
CA LEU A 130 45.26 -26.52 -40.74
C LEU A 130 46.13 -27.78 -40.59
N HIS A 131 45.48 -28.94 -40.48
CA HIS A 131 46.13 -30.24 -40.27
C HIS A 131 46.55 -30.91 -41.56
N LEU A 132 45.62 -30.90 -42.56
CA LEU A 132 45.82 -31.62 -43.82
C LEU A 132 45.06 -30.95 -44.96
N VAL A 133 45.66 -30.92 -46.18
CA VAL A 133 44.98 -30.49 -47.41
C VAL A 133 45.00 -31.67 -48.37
N LEU A 134 43.84 -32.17 -48.71
CA LEU A 134 43.62 -33.26 -49.68
C LEU A 134 43.21 -32.65 -51.01
N VAL A 135 44.08 -32.74 -52.06
CA VAL A 135 43.83 -32.16 -53.37
C VAL A 135 43.45 -33.24 -54.35
N LEU A 136 42.25 -33.19 -54.89
CA LEU A 136 41.81 -34.00 -55.98
C LEU A 136 42.34 -33.40 -57.29
N ARG A 137 43.29 -34.09 -57.92
CA ARG A 137 43.96 -33.66 -59.10
C ARG A 137 43.18 -34.03 -60.37
N PRO A 138 43.55 -33.44 -61.56
CA PRO A 138 42.92 -33.70 -62.85
C PRO A 138 42.91 -35.20 -63.22
N THR A 139 41.81 -35.64 -63.81
CA THR A 139 41.59 -37.06 -64.21
C THR A 139 42.25 -37.40 -65.54
N SER A 140 42.49 -36.41 -66.39
CA SER A 140 43.14 -36.66 -67.65
C SER A 140 44.64 -37.02 -67.51
N PHE A 141 45.10 -38.00 -68.20
CA PHE A 141 46.48 -38.51 -68.09
C PHE A 141 47.53 -37.39 -68.26
N PHE A 142 47.35 -36.50 -69.23
CA PHE A 142 48.29 -35.42 -69.51
C PHE A 142 48.30 -34.39 -68.36
N GLN A 143 47.16 -33.92 -67.94
CA GLN A 143 47.05 -32.96 -66.83
C GLN A 143 47.55 -33.56 -65.53
N ARG A 144 47.26 -34.84 -65.28
CA ARG A 144 47.75 -35.58 -64.12
C ARG A 144 49.27 -35.61 -64.06
N THR A 145 49.91 -35.94 -65.19
CA THR A 145 51.36 -36.01 -65.29
C THR A 145 52.02 -34.63 -65.11
N VAL A 146 51.47 -33.60 -65.71
CA VAL A 146 51.94 -32.21 -65.54
C VAL A 146 51.74 -31.76 -64.08
N THR A 147 50.65 -32.08 -63.45
CA THR A 147 50.36 -31.77 -62.02
C THR A 147 51.32 -32.48 -61.05
N ASP A 148 51.57 -33.77 -61.26
CA ASP A 148 52.53 -34.56 -60.50
C ASP A 148 53.95 -34.04 -60.66
N LEU A 149 54.37 -33.75 -61.87
CA LEU A 149 55.70 -33.21 -62.15
C LEU A 149 55.83 -31.79 -61.51
N GLY A 150 54.84 -30.95 -61.74
CA GLY A 150 54.79 -29.60 -61.19
C GLY A 150 54.80 -29.59 -59.60
N PHE A 151 54.08 -30.52 -59.03
CA PHE A 151 54.07 -30.67 -57.52
C PHE A 151 55.45 -31.10 -57.00
N ARG A 152 56.08 -32.09 -57.61
CA ARG A 152 57.44 -32.54 -57.23
C ARG A 152 58.51 -31.44 -57.39
N PHE A 153 58.48 -30.64 -58.44
CA PHE A 153 59.40 -29.51 -58.60
C PHE A 153 59.13 -28.33 -57.71
N SER A 154 57.85 -28.16 -57.26
CA SER A 154 57.46 -27.06 -56.36
C SER A 154 57.55 -27.41 -54.92
N GLN A 155 57.70 -28.68 -54.55
CA GLN A 155 57.76 -29.14 -53.18
C GLN A 155 58.98 -28.62 -52.40
N GLU A 156 60.11 -28.41 -53.15
CA GLU A 156 61.32 -27.84 -52.58
C GLU A 156 61.33 -26.31 -52.57
N ASP A 157 60.59 -25.66 -53.50
CA ASP A 157 60.43 -24.20 -53.55
C ASP A 157 59.23 -23.69 -52.82
N PHE A 158 58.27 -24.55 -52.42
CA PHE A 158 57.05 -24.15 -51.83
C PHE A 158 57.18 -24.09 -50.33
N MET A 159 57.35 -22.91 -49.80
CA MET A 159 57.27 -22.61 -48.36
C MET A 159 55.85 -22.79 -47.81
N LEU A 160 55.13 -23.82 -48.26
CA LEU A 160 53.86 -24.19 -47.62
C LEU A 160 54.16 -24.97 -46.33
N LYS A 161 54.03 -24.31 -45.21
CA LYS A 161 54.11 -24.94 -43.88
C LYS A 161 52.94 -25.87 -43.58
N MET A 162 52.16 -26.26 -44.61
CA MET A 162 51.00 -27.13 -44.48
C MET A 162 51.18 -28.46 -45.18
N PRO A 163 50.76 -29.58 -44.61
CA PRO A 163 50.81 -30.89 -45.27
C PRO A 163 49.76 -30.96 -46.38
N VAL A 164 50.22 -31.15 -47.59
CA VAL A 164 49.40 -31.31 -48.83
C VAL A 164 49.57 -32.73 -49.40
N VAL A 165 48.45 -33.38 -49.64
CA VAL A 165 48.41 -34.71 -50.31
C VAL A 165 47.65 -34.62 -51.62
N MET A 166 48.32 -35.06 -52.73
CA MET A 166 47.71 -35.12 -54.03
C MET A 166 47.04 -36.48 -54.28
N LEU A 167 45.72 -36.45 -54.46
CA LEU A 167 44.90 -37.66 -54.66
C LEU A 167 44.53 -37.84 -56.12
N SER A 168 44.56 -39.09 -56.62
CA SER A 168 44.31 -39.43 -58.01
C SER A 168 42.83 -39.69 -58.31
N SER A 169 42.07 -40.03 -57.31
CA SER A 169 40.66 -40.39 -57.43
C SER A 169 39.90 -39.99 -56.15
N VAL A 170 38.60 -39.89 -56.26
CA VAL A 170 37.70 -39.70 -55.10
C VAL A 170 37.84 -40.85 -54.13
N THR A 171 38.05 -42.08 -54.62
CA THR A 171 38.25 -43.24 -53.76
C THR A 171 39.50 -43.19 -52.85
N ASP A 172 40.53 -42.38 -53.30
CA ASP A 172 41.71 -42.16 -52.44
C ASP A 172 41.42 -41.35 -51.19
N LEU A 173 40.30 -40.60 -51.13
CA LEU A 173 39.85 -39.87 -49.95
C LEU A 173 39.53 -40.83 -48.78
N LEU A 174 39.00 -42.06 -49.09
CA LEU A 174 38.64 -43.09 -48.11
C LEU A 174 39.83 -43.62 -47.30
N ARG A 175 41.09 -43.30 -47.69
CA ARG A 175 42.31 -43.58 -46.92
C ARG A 175 42.55 -42.60 -45.80
N TYR A 176 41.88 -41.47 -45.80
CA TYR A 176 42.07 -40.35 -44.85
C TYR A 176 40.80 -39.97 -44.11
N ILE A 177 39.62 -40.30 -44.67
CA ILE A 177 38.31 -39.91 -44.15
C ILE A 177 37.35 -41.10 -44.34
N ASP A 178 36.59 -41.45 -43.36
CA ASP A 178 35.59 -42.53 -43.44
C ASP A 178 34.46 -42.17 -44.41
N GLU A 179 33.88 -43.19 -45.04
CA GLU A 179 32.81 -43.05 -46.04
C GLU A 179 31.58 -42.28 -45.48
N ASN A 180 31.24 -42.51 -44.25
CA ASN A 180 30.13 -41.84 -43.56
C ASN A 180 30.40 -40.38 -43.21
N GLN A 181 31.64 -39.88 -43.41
CA GLN A 181 32.05 -38.51 -43.17
C GLN A 181 32.23 -37.72 -44.49
N LEU A 182 32.04 -38.33 -45.62
CA LEU A 182 32.10 -37.74 -46.94
C LEU A 182 30.71 -37.61 -47.57
N THR A 183 30.45 -36.50 -48.28
CA THR A 183 29.22 -36.38 -49.05
C THR A 183 29.21 -37.29 -50.29
N SER A 184 28.04 -37.56 -50.85
CA SER A 184 27.85 -38.42 -52.03
C SER A 184 28.70 -37.92 -53.24
N GLU A 185 28.97 -36.63 -53.40
CA GLU A 185 29.82 -36.06 -54.42
C GLU A 185 31.28 -36.56 -54.36
N PHE A 186 31.73 -36.90 -53.13
CA PHE A 186 33.05 -37.42 -52.81
C PHE A 186 33.05 -38.93 -52.50
N GLY A 187 32.00 -39.64 -52.94
CA GLY A 187 31.90 -41.08 -52.80
C GLY A 187 31.52 -41.55 -51.40
N GLY A 188 30.99 -40.71 -50.57
CA GLY A 188 30.52 -41.04 -49.20
C GLY A 188 29.02 -41.15 -49.11
N THR A 189 28.56 -41.39 -47.85
CA THR A 189 27.15 -41.57 -47.50
C THR A 189 26.60 -40.41 -46.64
N LEU A 190 27.44 -39.42 -46.34
CA LEU A 190 27.01 -38.25 -45.53
C LEU A 190 25.92 -37.49 -46.25
N ASP A 191 24.75 -37.40 -45.68
CA ASP A 191 23.66 -36.58 -46.19
C ASP A 191 23.92 -35.08 -45.88
N TYR A 192 24.07 -34.27 -46.94
CA TYR A 192 24.33 -32.84 -46.83
C TYR A 192 23.55 -32.06 -47.86
N CYS A 193 22.69 -31.20 -47.39
CA CYS A 193 21.97 -30.23 -48.23
C CYS A 193 22.49 -28.81 -47.97
N HIS A 194 23.19 -28.24 -48.94
CA HIS A 194 23.84 -26.94 -48.78
C HIS A 194 22.85 -25.78 -48.53
N SER A 195 21.70 -25.80 -49.20
CA SER A 195 20.65 -24.79 -49.03
C SER A 195 20.06 -24.85 -47.61
N ASP A 196 19.84 -26.06 -47.10
CA ASP A 196 19.25 -26.24 -45.77
C ASP A 196 20.22 -25.81 -44.64
N TRP A 197 21.54 -26.11 -44.90
CA TRP A 197 22.60 -25.65 -43.99
C TRP A 197 22.65 -24.10 -43.91
N ILE A 198 22.54 -23.41 -45.08
CA ILE A 198 22.52 -21.93 -45.13
C ILE A 198 21.30 -21.40 -44.38
N VAL A 199 20.10 -21.92 -44.63
CA VAL A 199 18.86 -21.51 -43.97
C VAL A 199 18.95 -21.70 -42.48
N LEU A 200 19.39 -22.89 -42.06
CA LEU A 200 19.53 -23.24 -40.63
C LEU A 200 20.55 -22.29 -39.95
N ARG A 201 21.73 -22.11 -40.54
CA ARG A 201 22.78 -21.29 -39.96
C ARG A 201 22.36 -19.80 -39.85
N THR A 202 21.69 -19.30 -40.87
CA THR A 202 21.14 -17.94 -40.88
C THR A 202 20.08 -17.78 -39.75
N ALA A 203 19.22 -18.78 -39.60
CA ALA A 203 18.20 -18.77 -38.56
C ALA A 203 18.81 -18.78 -37.15
N ILE A 204 19.85 -19.61 -36.90
CA ILE A 204 20.56 -19.68 -35.62
C ILE A 204 21.20 -18.32 -35.27
N GLU A 205 21.91 -17.70 -36.23
CA GLU A 205 22.55 -16.42 -36.02
C GLU A 205 21.55 -15.29 -35.79
N SER A 206 20.46 -15.25 -36.59
CA SER A 206 19.38 -14.28 -36.40
C SER A 206 18.72 -14.42 -35.03
N PHE A 207 18.48 -15.66 -34.60
CA PHE A 207 17.93 -15.92 -33.27
C PHE A 207 18.88 -15.46 -32.17
N ALA A 208 20.18 -15.72 -32.29
CA ALA A 208 21.16 -15.25 -31.31
C ALA A 208 21.18 -13.72 -31.18
N VAL A 209 21.06 -13.01 -32.32
CA VAL A 209 20.94 -11.54 -32.35
C VAL A 209 19.65 -11.09 -31.62
N MET A 210 18.51 -11.72 -31.94
CA MET A 210 17.25 -11.38 -31.30
C MET A 210 17.29 -11.62 -29.78
N VAL A 211 17.88 -12.73 -29.33
CA VAL A 211 18.07 -13.02 -27.88
C VAL A 211 18.95 -11.96 -27.24
N LYS A 212 20.04 -11.56 -27.91
CA LYS A 212 20.93 -10.48 -27.43
C LYS A 212 20.19 -9.16 -27.28
N ASP A 213 19.40 -8.78 -28.27
CA ASP A 213 18.62 -7.54 -28.25
C ASP A 213 17.61 -7.55 -27.08
N ILE A 214 16.92 -8.67 -26.87
CA ILE A 214 16.01 -8.85 -25.74
C ILE A 214 16.76 -8.74 -24.40
N ALA A 215 17.91 -9.40 -24.28
CA ALA A 215 18.72 -9.33 -23.05
C ALA A 215 19.15 -7.90 -22.75
N GLN A 216 19.59 -7.17 -23.76
CA GLN A 216 19.95 -5.75 -23.61
C GLN A 216 18.74 -4.88 -23.20
N MET A 217 17.56 -5.13 -23.79
CA MET A 217 16.34 -4.41 -23.41
C MET A 217 15.94 -4.71 -21.95
N LEU A 218 16.03 -5.97 -21.51
CA LEU A 218 15.77 -6.36 -20.12
C LEU A 218 16.73 -5.68 -19.15
N GLN A 219 18.02 -5.69 -19.45
CA GLN A 219 19.04 -5.03 -18.62
C GLN A 219 18.85 -3.52 -18.58
N ALA A 220 18.63 -2.89 -19.74
CA ALA A 220 18.43 -1.44 -19.84
C ALA A 220 17.19 -0.99 -19.06
N PHE A 221 16.08 -1.74 -19.17
CA PHE A 221 14.87 -1.42 -18.42
C PHE A 221 15.05 -1.74 -16.93
N GLY A 222 15.75 -2.82 -16.57
CA GLY A 222 16.11 -3.12 -15.18
C GLY A 222 16.93 -2.00 -14.54
N THR A 223 17.90 -1.44 -15.27
CA THR A 223 18.71 -0.29 -14.83
C THR A 223 17.83 0.95 -14.66
N GLU A 224 16.94 1.24 -15.62
CA GLU A 224 15.97 2.35 -15.50
C GLU A 224 15.13 2.23 -14.23
N LEU A 225 14.61 1.02 -13.93
CA LEU A 225 13.83 0.78 -12.71
C LEU A 225 14.67 1.00 -11.44
N ALA A 226 15.92 0.48 -11.42
CA ALA A 226 16.82 0.62 -10.27
C ALA A 226 17.25 2.07 -10.02
N GLU A 227 17.41 2.87 -11.08
CA GLU A 227 17.82 4.27 -11.01
C GLU A 227 16.64 5.25 -10.92
N THR A 228 15.39 4.74 -10.94
CA THR A 228 14.19 5.57 -10.86
C THR A 228 14.24 6.48 -9.65
N GLN A 229 14.10 7.79 -9.87
CA GLN A 229 13.93 8.80 -8.84
C GLN A 229 12.44 9.09 -8.67
N LEU A 230 11.99 9.14 -7.43
CA LEU A 230 10.60 9.37 -7.10
C LEU A 230 10.34 10.87 -6.94
N SER A 231 9.19 11.31 -7.47
CA SER A 231 8.70 12.69 -7.30
C SER A 231 7.70 12.73 -6.15
N GLU A 232 7.64 13.86 -5.46
CA GLU A 232 6.59 14.12 -4.46
C GLU A 232 5.23 14.46 -5.09
N GLU A 233 5.15 14.61 -6.42
CA GLU A 233 3.91 14.87 -7.13
C GLU A 233 3.20 13.59 -7.54
N CYS A 234 1.95 13.40 -7.12
CA CYS A 234 1.12 12.24 -7.46
C CYS A 234 1.03 12.03 -8.98
N SER A 235 0.82 13.09 -9.76
CA SER A 235 0.71 13.05 -11.22
C SER A 235 1.95 12.50 -11.91
N ALA A 236 3.14 12.86 -11.42
CA ALA A 236 4.42 12.37 -11.94
C ALA A 236 4.60 10.87 -11.66
N VAL A 237 4.23 10.42 -10.46
CA VAL A 237 4.30 8.99 -10.08
C VAL A 237 3.27 8.16 -10.85
N GLU A 238 2.06 8.68 -11.08
CA GLU A 238 1.05 8.04 -11.93
C GLU A 238 1.53 7.86 -13.36
N PHE A 239 2.11 8.91 -13.95
CA PHE A 239 2.69 8.84 -15.29
C PHE A 239 3.81 7.81 -15.35
N LEU A 240 4.67 7.75 -14.33
CA LEU A 240 5.77 6.79 -14.24
C LEU A 240 5.24 5.35 -14.18
N LEU A 241 4.22 5.07 -13.36
CA LEU A 241 3.55 3.77 -13.28
C LEU A 241 2.98 3.33 -14.63
N LEU A 242 2.26 4.22 -15.32
CA LEU A 242 1.70 3.93 -16.64
C LEU A 242 2.79 3.68 -17.67
N SER A 243 3.84 4.49 -17.68
CA SER A 243 4.99 4.35 -18.59
C SER A 243 5.71 3.01 -18.39
N HIS A 244 6.01 2.64 -17.13
CA HIS A 244 6.67 1.37 -16.82
C HIS A 244 5.78 0.17 -17.18
N THR A 245 4.49 0.24 -16.91
CA THR A 245 3.54 -0.82 -17.26
C THR A 245 3.48 -1.04 -18.78
N GLU A 246 3.43 0.04 -19.56
CA GLU A 246 3.39 -0.05 -21.01
C GLU A 246 4.71 -0.57 -21.60
N LYS A 247 5.85 -0.13 -21.07
CA LYS A 247 7.17 -0.66 -21.46
C LYS A 247 7.27 -2.15 -21.14
N TYR A 248 6.85 -2.55 -19.94
CA TYR A 248 6.81 -3.96 -19.54
C TYR A 248 5.96 -4.80 -20.49
N ARG A 249 4.75 -4.35 -20.82
CA ARG A 249 3.86 -5.04 -21.75
C ARG A 249 4.52 -5.25 -23.11
N ARG A 250 5.13 -4.20 -23.68
CA ARG A 250 5.82 -4.27 -24.99
C ARG A 250 6.99 -5.23 -24.95
N LEU A 251 7.77 -5.19 -23.87
CA LEU A 251 8.90 -6.09 -23.67
C LEU A 251 8.44 -7.56 -23.59
N LYS A 252 7.37 -7.85 -22.84
CA LYS A 252 6.79 -9.19 -22.76
C LYS A 252 6.26 -9.69 -24.10
N ASP A 253 5.70 -8.83 -24.92
CA ASP A 253 5.25 -9.19 -26.27
C ASP A 253 6.45 -9.50 -27.19
N ALA A 254 7.55 -8.75 -27.10
CA ALA A 254 8.79 -9.03 -27.81
C ALA A 254 9.43 -10.36 -27.38
N ILE A 255 9.51 -10.62 -26.08
CA ILE A 255 10.03 -11.89 -25.53
C ILE A 255 9.20 -13.07 -26.06
N ARG A 256 7.86 -12.99 -26.00
CA ARG A 256 6.98 -14.04 -26.53
C ARG A 256 7.21 -14.32 -28.00
N SER A 257 7.51 -13.29 -28.81
CA SER A 257 7.83 -13.47 -30.23
C SER A 257 9.12 -14.24 -30.39
N VAL A 258 10.20 -13.81 -29.74
CA VAL A 258 11.52 -14.46 -29.83
C VAL A 258 11.46 -15.88 -29.29
N MET A 259 10.77 -16.11 -28.17
CA MET A 259 10.58 -17.45 -27.61
C MET A 259 9.81 -18.38 -28.54
N ARG A 260 8.85 -17.87 -29.32
CA ARG A 260 8.12 -18.65 -30.32
C ARG A 260 9.04 -19.04 -31.46
N GLU A 261 9.82 -18.10 -32.01
CA GLU A 261 10.79 -18.37 -33.07
C GLU A 261 11.86 -19.37 -32.62
N GLY A 262 12.41 -19.19 -31.43
CA GLY A 262 13.37 -20.13 -30.85
C GLY A 262 12.84 -21.54 -30.67
N ARG A 263 11.60 -21.69 -30.22
CA ARG A 263 10.95 -23.03 -30.10
C ARG A 263 10.70 -23.64 -31.46
N GLN A 264 10.33 -22.85 -32.48
CA GLN A 264 10.17 -23.34 -33.85
C GLN A 264 11.50 -23.84 -34.41
N LEU A 265 12.58 -23.05 -34.20
CA LEU A 265 13.93 -23.44 -34.64
C LEU A 265 14.40 -24.70 -33.92
N LEU A 266 14.17 -24.80 -32.60
CA LEU A 266 14.51 -25.98 -31.81
C LEU A 266 13.77 -27.23 -32.32
N SER A 267 12.47 -27.10 -32.66
CA SER A 267 11.67 -28.19 -33.25
C SER A 267 12.20 -28.64 -34.59
N ASN A 268 12.63 -27.71 -35.43
CA ASN A 268 13.24 -28.03 -36.75
C ASN A 268 14.55 -28.80 -36.54
N LEU A 269 15.41 -28.35 -35.61
CA LEU A 269 16.67 -29.04 -35.28
C LEU A 269 16.42 -30.45 -34.70
N GLU A 270 15.38 -30.60 -33.88
CA GLU A 270 14.99 -31.90 -33.30
C GLU A 270 14.52 -32.88 -34.39
N THR A 271 13.78 -32.42 -35.37
CA THR A 271 13.35 -33.22 -36.53
C THR A 271 14.55 -33.70 -37.33
N SER A 272 15.46 -32.79 -37.68
CA SER A 272 16.69 -33.14 -38.41
C SER A 272 17.58 -34.13 -37.63
N ARG A 273 17.61 -34.02 -36.29
CA ARG A 273 18.36 -34.92 -35.43
C ARG A 273 17.78 -36.34 -35.39
N LYS A 274 16.44 -36.49 -35.45
CA LYS A 274 15.75 -37.80 -35.45
C LYS A 274 15.83 -38.52 -36.76
N GLU A 275 15.99 -37.82 -37.88
CA GLU A 275 16.08 -38.37 -39.24
C GLU A 275 17.51 -38.76 -39.63
N GLY A 276 18.54 -38.24 -38.93
CA GLY A 276 19.95 -38.52 -39.19
C GLY A 276 20.51 -39.70 -38.36
N ASP A 277 21.51 -40.38 -38.93
CA ASP A 277 22.28 -41.42 -38.20
C ASP A 277 23.09 -40.78 -37.03
N ALA A 278 23.21 -41.47 -35.90
CA ALA A 278 23.79 -40.93 -34.68
C ALA A 278 25.23 -40.41 -34.80
N ASP A 279 26.02 -40.96 -35.75
CA ASP A 279 27.42 -40.61 -35.93
C ASP A 279 27.62 -39.38 -36.87
N THR A 280 26.61 -39.02 -37.69
CA THR A 280 26.66 -37.89 -38.65
C THR A 280 26.05 -36.62 -38.13
N CYS A 281 25.38 -36.63 -36.99
CA CYS A 281 24.55 -35.56 -36.48
C CYS A 281 25.22 -34.71 -35.39
N TRP A 282 26.54 -34.74 -35.22
CA TRP A 282 27.22 -34.07 -34.11
C TRP A 282 27.06 -32.54 -34.09
N ASP A 283 27.14 -31.87 -35.24
CA ASP A 283 26.97 -30.41 -35.33
C ASP A 283 25.51 -29.99 -35.01
N THR A 284 24.53 -30.75 -35.49
CA THR A 284 23.11 -30.51 -35.25
C THR A 284 22.75 -30.71 -33.75
N THR A 285 23.38 -31.70 -33.11
CA THR A 285 23.20 -31.92 -31.68
C THR A 285 23.74 -30.78 -30.84
N GLN A 286 24.91 -30.25 -31.18
CA GLN A 286 25.50 -29.10 -30.49
C GLN A 286 24.70 -27.80 -30.70
N ASP A 287 24.21 -27.59 -31.94
CA ASP A 287 23.33 -26.46 -32.21
C ASP A 287 22.03 -26.55 -31.41
N TRP A 288 21.43 -27.74 -31.34
CA TRP A 288 20.26 -28.00 -30.55
C TRP A 288 20.50 -27.75 -29.01
N ASP A 289 21.57 -28.28 -28.46
CA ASP A 289 21.95 -28.04 -27.05
C ASP A 289 22.17 -26.55 -26.75
N THR A 290 22.82 -25.86 -27.69
CA THR A 290 23.09 -24.42 -27.54
C THR A 290 21.79 -23.60 -27.60
N MET A 291 20.92 -23.92 -28.54
CA MET A 291 19.61 -23.28 -28.69
C MET A 291 18.72 -23.53 -27.50
N GLN A 292 18.70 -24.76 -26.99
CA GLN A 292 17.96 -25.09 -25.76
C GLN A 292 18.48 -24.30 -24.57
N ARG A 293 19.80 -24.17 -24.43
CA ARG A 293 20.43 -23.40 -23.35
C ARG A 293 20.09 -21.92 -23.45
N LEU A 294 20.16 -21.32 -24.66
CA LEU A 294 19.77 -19.93 -24.88
C LEU A 294 18.31 -19.68 -24.50
N LEU A 295 17.40 -20.58 -24.88
CA LEU A 295 15.99 -20.49 -24.53
C LEU A 295 15.75 -20.58 -23.01
N ALA A 296 16.45 -21.52 -22.35
CA ALA A 296 16.36 -21.68 -20.90
C ALA A 296 16.88 -20.43 -20.18
N GLN A 297 18.07 -19.95 -20.55
CA GLN A 297 18.67 -18.75 -19.94
C GLN A 297 17.88 -17.47 -20.22
N LEU A 298 17.27 -17.34 -21.41
CA LEU A 298 16.35 -16.23 -21.68
C LEU A 298 15.11 -16.30 -20.78
N THR A 299 14.59 -17.50 -20.52
CA THR A 299 13.48 -17.73 -19.60
C THR A 299 13.88 -17.38 -18.16
N ASP A 300 15.07 -17.77 -17.72
CA ASP A 300 15.58 -17.46 -16.39
C ASP A 300 15.76 -15.96 -16.21
N MET A 301 16.28 -15.27 -17.23
CA MET A 301 16.42 -13.83 -17.22
C MET A 301 15.05 -13.11 -17.22
N GLU A 302 14.07 -13.62 -17.98
CA GLU A 302 12.69 -13.14 -17.95
C GLU A 302 12.09 -13.28 -16.56
N MET A 303 12.22 -14.44 -15.90
CA MET A 303 11.71 -14.67 -14.55
C MET A 303 12.38 -13.77 -13.51
N ALA A 304 13.69 -13.58 -13.60
CA ALA A 304 14.42 -12.67 -12.71
C ALA A 304 13.92 -11.21 -12.89
N PHE A 305 13.69 -10.80 -14.13
CA PHE A 305 13.17 -9.48 -14.43
C PHE A 305 11.73 -9.31 -13.93
N ASP A 306 10.85 -10.30 -14.15
CA ASP A 306 9.47 -10.28 -13.69
C ASP A 306 9.42 -10.10 -12.16
N GLY A 307 10.20 -10.89 -11.42
CA GLY A 307 10.28 -10.77 -9.97
C GLY A 307 10.79 -9.41 -9.48
N PHE A 308 11.74 -8.81 -10.19
CA PHE A 308 12.23 -7.47 -9.91
C PHE A 308 11.18 -6.39 -10.24
N PHE A 309 10.56 -6.49 -11.43
CA PHE A 309 9.52 -5.55 -11.88
C PHE A 309 8.31 -5.55 -10.94
N ASP A 310 7.80 -6.73 -10.56
CA ASP A 310 6.63 -6.85 -9.70
C ASP A 310 6.84 -6.18 -8.34
N LYS A 311 8.00 -6.39 -7.72
CA LYS A 311 8.36 -5.74 -6.46
C LYS A 311 8.50 -4.23 -6.60
N HIS A 312 9.18 -3.78 -7.67
CA HIS A 312 9.33 -2.36 -7.96
C HIS A 312 7.97 -1.70 -8.21
N HIS A 313 7.14 -2.32 -9.04
CA HIS A 313 5.82 -1.82 -9.39
C HIS A 313 4.90 -1.74 -8.16
N LEU A 314 4.89 -2.77 -7.31
CA LEU A 314 4.15 -2.76 -6.05
C LEU A 314 4.59 -1.62 -5.14
N LYS A 315 5.90 -1.44 -4.94
CA LYS A 315 6.43 -0.37 -4.10
C LYS A 315 6.08 1.02 -4.65
N LEU A 316 6.13 1.18 -5.97
CA LEU A 316 5.74 2.43 -6.63
C LEU A 316 4.23 2.71 -6.48
N GLN A 317 3.37 1.68 -6.55
CA GLN A 317 1.95 1.81 -6.25
C GLN A 317 1.70 2.21 -4.78
N GLN A 318 2.40 1.58 -3.84
CA GLN A 318 2.32 1.92 -2.43
C GLN A 318 2.81 3.35 -2.17
N TYR A 319 3.88 3.78 -2.83
CA TYR A 319 4.35 5.16 -2.72
C TYR A 319 3.30 6.17 -3.19
N LEU A 320 2.63 5.91 -4.31
CA LEU A 320 1.52 6.74 -4.78
C LEU A 320 0.35 6.76 -3.79
N GLN A 321 0.02 5.62 -3.19
CA GLN A 321 -1.00 5.54 -2.13
C GLN A 321 -0.62 6.39 -0.92
N LEU A 322 0.65 6.35 -0.51
CA LEU A 322 1.16 7.19 0.58
C LEU A 322 1.05 8.68 0.26
N LEU A 323 1.47 9.10 -0.93
CA LEU A 323 1.37 10.50 -1.35
C LEU A 323 -0.06 11.02 -1.31
N ARG A 324 -1.01 10.24 -1.82
CA ARG A 324 -2.44 10.59 -1.80
C ARG A 324 -2.98 10.64 -0.37
N TYR A 325 -2.57 9.71 0.47
CA TYR A 325 -2.96 9.67 1.88
C TYR A 325 -2.41 10.89 2.64
N GLU A 326 -1.12 11.21 2.47
CA GLU A 326 -0.50 12.39 3.11
C GLU A 326 -1.14 13.71 2.64
N HIS A 327 -1.50 13.82 1.37
CA HIS A 327 -2.21 14.98 0.86
C HIS A 327 -3.58 15.15 1.54
N SER A 328 -4.37 14.07 1.60
CA SER A 328 -5.67 14.08 2.29
C SER A 328 -5.54 14.34 3.79
N PHE A 329 -4.47 13.83 4.41
CA PHE A 329 -4.17 14.11 5.81
C PHE A 329 -3.90 15.59 6.05
N GLN A 330 -3.08 16.23 5.22
CA GLN A 330 -2.75 17.66 5.32
C GLN A 330 -3.99 18.54 5.11
N GLU A 331 -4.85 18.20 4.15
CA GLU A 331 -6.11 18.91 3.93
C GLU A 331 -7.02 18.82 5.16
N MET A 332 -7.15 17.62 5.74
CA MET A 332 -7.96 17.37 6.94
C MET A 332 -7.39 18.10 8.16
N GLU A 333 -6.08 18.05 8.38
CA GLU A 333 -5.40 18.77 9.45
C GLU A 333 -5.66 20.28 9.36
N CYS A 334 -5.57 20.85 8.15
CA CYS A 334 -5.88 22.24 7.90
C CYS A 334 -7.35 22.59 8.19
N SER A 335 -8.29 21.72 7.82
CA SER A 335 -9.72 21.88 8.12
C SER A 335 -10.00 21.88 9.63
N LEU A 336 -9.45 20.91 10.35
CA LEU A 336 -9.62 20.82 11.81
C LEU A 336 -9.01 22.02 12.54
N GLU A 337 -7.83 22.50 12.11
CA GLU A 337 -7.22 23.70 12.72
C GLU A 337 -8.02 24.99 12.44
N LYS A 338 -8.66 25.10 11.27
CA LYS A 338 -9.59 26.19 10.99
C LYS A 338 -10.80 26.17 11.91
N LEU A 339 -11.37 25.00 12.18
CA LEU A 339 -12.48 24.84 13.12
C LEU A 339 -12.06 25.19 14.55
N ARG A 340 -10.86 24.77 14.95
CA ARG A 340 -10.27 25.09 16.25
C ARG A 340 -10.01 26.59 16.43
N ALA A 341 -9.56 27.26 15.36
CA ALA A 341 -9.42 28.71 15.36
C ALA A 341 -10.78 29.42 15.51
N GLN A 342 -11.83 28.92 14.86
CA GLN A 342 -13.20 29.45 15.00
C GLN A 342 -13.76 29.22 16.41
N GLU A 343 -13.50 28.05 17.05
CA GLU A 343 -13.88 27.78 18.43
C GLU A 343 -13.22 28.78 19.40
N ARG A 344 -11.91 29.07 19.23
CA ARG A 344 -11.19 30.03 20.06
C ARG A 344 -11.77 31.45 19.93
N ASN A 345 -12.31 31.81 18.78
CA ASN A 345 -12.89 33.13 18.53
C ASN A 345 -14.27 33.32 19.19
N ILE A 346 -14.97 32.24 19.54
CA ILE A 346 -16.22 32.34 20.31
C ILE A 346 -15.87 32.65 21.76
N SER A 347 -16.08 33.91 22.17
CA SER A 347 -15.76 34.38 23.52
C SER A 347 -16.99 34.38 24.43
N ILE A 348 -16.78 34.04 25.70
CA ILE A 348 -17.79 34.17 26.75
C ILE A 348 -17.67 35.62 27.28
N THR A 349 -18.40 36.54 26.67
CA THR A 349 -18.35 37.95 27.10
C THR A 349 -19.15 38.25 28.33
N GLY A 350 -20.25 37.51 28.55
CA GLY A 350 -21.13 37.70 29.72
C GLY A 350 -21.84 39.08 29.78
N GLU A 351 -21.84 39.81 28.66
CA GLU A 351 -22.42 41.16 28.64
C GLU A 351 -23.94 41.17 28.72
N THR A 352 -24.57 40.35 27.84
CA THR A 352 -26.04 40.28 27.79
C THR A 352 -26.49 38.83 27.46
N LEU A 353 -27.70 38.48 27.87
CA LEU A 353 -28.31 37.18 27.53
C LEU A 353 -28.41 37.01 25.99
N SER A 354 -28.84 38.04 25.27
CA SER A 354 -28.99 38.00 23.80
C SER A 354 -27.64 37.70 23.09
N ARG A 355 -26.54 38.29 23.56
CA ARG A 355 -25.19 38.02 22.99
C ARG A 355 -24.72 36.61 23.27
N THR A 356 -24.98 36.12 24.50
CA THR A 356 -24.65 34.73 24.89
C THR A 356 -25.47 33.74 24.05
N GLU A 357 -26.75 34.00 23.80
CA GLU A 357 -27.59 33.18 22.91
C GLU A 357 -27.14 33.20 21.47
N GLN A 358 -26.60 34.30 21.01
CA GLN A 358 -25.96 34.39 19.69
C GLN A 358 -24.70 33.49 19.63
N CYS A 359 -23.83 33.55 20.65
CA CYS A 359 -22.64 32.70 20.75
C CYS A 359 -23.02 31.20 20.80
N VAL A 360 -24.12 30.84 21.47
CA VAL A 360 -24.63 29.44 21.47
C VAL A 360 -25.03 29.02 20.07
N ARG A 361 -25.77 29.86 19.32
CA ARG A 361 -26.13 29.56 17.93
C ARG A 361 -24.91 29.46 16.99
N GLU A 362 -23.91 30.32 17.20
CA GLU A 362 -22.64 30.24 16.47
C GLU A 362 -21.90 28.93 16.76
N LEU A 363 -21.90 28.50 18.03
CA LEU A 363 -21.32 27.23 18.46
C LEU A 363 -22.08 26.02 17.88
N ASP A 364 -23.43 26.05 17.87
CA ASP A 364 -24.26 24.99 17.26
C ASP A 364 -23.91 24.82 15.78
N GLY A 365 -23.73 25.93 15.05
CA GLY A 365 -23.31 25.89 13.65
C GLY A 365 -21.87 25.37 13.45
N LEU A 366 -20.99 25.67 14.39
CA LEU A 366 -19.60 25.19 14.38
C LEU A 366 -19.55 23.70 14.70
N GLU A 367 -20.30 23.22 15.71
CA GLU A 367 -20.35 21.81 16.08
C GLU A 367 -20.88 20.93 14.96
N LYS A 368 -21.91 21.40 14.23
CA LYS A 368 -22.41 20.67 13.06
C LYS A 368 -21.32 20.50 12.00
N ARG A 369 -20.60 21.59 11.65
CA ARG A 369 -19.49 21.51 10.69
C ARG A 369 -18.35 20.65 11.23
N ALA A 370 -18.03 20.74 12.50
CA ALA A 370 -17.02 19.90 13.14
C ALA A 370 -17.41 18.42 13.07
N GLN A 371 -18.68 18.08 13.26
CA GLN A 371 -19.17 16.70 13.15
C GLN A 371 -19.03 16.17 11.71
N ASP A 372 -19.32 16.99 10.70
CA ASP A 372 -19.15 16.61 9.30
C ASP A 372 -17.68 16.35 8.98
N GLU A 373 -16.76 17.25 9.38
CA GLU A 373 -15.30 17.09 9.18
C GLU A 373 -14.73 15.90 9.98
N MET A 374 -15.16 15.70 11.22
CA MET A 374 -14.74 14.54 12.01
C MET A 374 -15.22 13.22 11.43
N SER A 375 -16.38 13.21 10.77
CA SER A 375 -16.86 12.02 10.04
C SER A 375 -15.95 11.72 8.84
N GLN A 376 -15.49 12.73 8.11
CA GLN A 376 -14.51 12.58 7.03
C GLN A 376 -13.15 12.13 7.57
N ALA A 377 -12.72 12.68 8.71
CA ALA A 377 -11.50 12.24 9.39
C ALA A 377 -11.54 10.76 9.79
N GLN A 378 -12.69 10.26 10.26
CA GLN A 378 -12.89 8.85 10.57
C GLN A 378 -12.76 7.96 9.32
N VAL A 379 -13.28 8.40 8.16
CA VAL A 379 -13.10 7.68 6.89
C VAL A 379 -11.62 7.64 6.49
N LEU A 380 -10.90 8.74 6.65
CA LEU A 380 -9.46 8.80 6.35
C LEU A 380 -8.65 7.92 7.30
N ILE A 381 -8.97 7.89 8.59
CA ILE A 381 -8.36 6.98 9.57
C ILE A 381 -8.61 5.52 9.18
N LEU A 382 -9.84 5.19 8.78
CA LEU A 382 -10.19 3.85 8.31
C LEU A 382 -9.38 3.45 7.07
N HIS A 383 -9.28 4.35 6.10
CA HIS A 383 -8.44 4.16 4.90
C HIS A 383 -6.98 3.93 5.28
N GLY A 384 -6.42 4.71 6.21
CA GLY A 384 -5.06 4.50 6.72
C GLY A 384 -4.87 3.12 7.36
N HIS A 385 -5.83 2.65 8.16
CA HIS A 385 -5.78 1.31 8.72
C HIS A 385 -5.89 0.21 7.65
N GLN A 386 -6.65 0.41 6.58
CA GLN A 386 -6.72 -0.52 5.46
C GLN A 386 -5.38 -0.61 4.72
N LEU A 387 -4.71 0.53 4.47
CA LEU A 387 -3.36 0.55 3.88
C LEU A 387 -2.35 -0.18 4.78
N ALA A 388 -2.40 0.06 6.09
CA ALA A 388 -1.53 -0.60 7.05
C ALA A 388 -1.76 -2.12 7.09
N ALA A 389 -3.02 -2.57 7.07
CA ALA A 389 -3.38 -3.99 7.02
C ALA A 389 -2.94 -4.68 5.71
N GLY A 390 -2.81 -3.93 4.62
CA GLY A 390 -2.28 -4.39 3.33
C GLY A 390 -0.75 -4.53 3.28
N HIS A 391 -0.05 -4.56 4.41
CA HIS A 391 1.40 -4.62 4.50
C HIS A 391 2.13 -3.52 3.72
N HIS A 392 1.59 -2.31 3.79
CA HIS A 392 2.23 -1.15 3.18
C HIS A 392 3.60 -0.88 3.80
N TYR A 393 4.64 -0.59 2.99
CA TYR A 393 6.01 -0.38 3.50
C TYR A 393 6.10 0.75 4.53
N ALA A 394 5.27 1.80 4.41
CA ALA A 394 5.22 2.94 5.33
C ALA A 394 4.13 2.77 6.43
N MET A 395 3.79 1.53 6.79
CA MET A 395 2.74 1.23 7.78
C MET A 395 2.90 2.02 9.08
N ALA A 396 4.11 2.13 9.60
CA ALA A 396 4.39 2.85 10.85
C ALA A 396 4.02 4.33 10.76
N LEU A 397 4.37 4.99 9.65
CA LEU A 397 4.02 6.39 9.39
C LEU A 397 2.51 6.57 9.25
N ILE A 398 1.85 5.71 8.49
CA ILE A 398 0.39 5.78 8.28
C ILE A 398 -0.36 5.62 9.60
N VAL A 399 0.03 4.64 10.44
CA VAL A 399 -0.56 4.44 11.77
C VAL A 399 -0.31 5.65 12.68
N GLN A 400 0.88 6.24 12.62
CA GLN A 400 1.16 7.47 13.35
C GLN A 400 0.21 8.60 12.93
N ARG A 401 0.02 8.82 11.63
CA ARG A 401 -0.91 9.82 11.09
C ARG A 401 -2.37 9.56 11.52
N CYS A 402 -2.79 8.31 11.50
CA CYS A 402 -4.12 7.93 12.02
C CYS A 402 -4.30 8.32 13.50
N ASN A 403 -3.28 8.10 14.32
CA ASN A 403 -3.32 8.45 15.75
C ASN A 403 -3.29 9.97 15.97
N GLU A 404 -2.48 10.70 15.21
CA GLU A 404 -2.42 12.16 15.22
C GLU A 404 -3.80 12.76 14.89
N LEU A 405 -4.44 12.28 13.83
CA LEU A 405 -5.75 12.76 13.40
C LEU A 405 -6.83 12.43 14.43
N ARG A 406 -6.81 11.24 15.01
CA ARG A 406 -7.72 10.86 16.11
C ARG A 406 -7.56 11.80 17.31
N HIS A 407 -6.32 12.05 17.72
CA HIS A 407 -6.02 12.96 18.81
C HIS A 407 -6.51 14.40 18.53
N GLN A 408 -6.37 14.87 17.29
CA GLN A 408 -6.88 16.20 16.90
C GLN A 408 -8.41 16.26 16.97
N CYS A 409 -9.12 15.22 16.52
CA CYS A 409 -10.58 15.11 16.64
C CYS A 409 -11.04 15.10 18.11
N ASP A 410 -10.39 14.30 18.96
CA ASP A 410 -10.71 14.20 20.38
C ASP A 410 -10.48 15.55 21.10
N THR A 411 -9.39 16.23 20.76
CA THR A 411 -9.07 17.56 21.33
C THR A 411 -10.07 18.62 20.90
N LEU A 412 -10.51 18.62 19.63
CA LEU A 412 -11.53 19.54 19.14
C LEU A 412 -12.88 19.26 19.81
N THR A 413 -13.27 17.98 19.91
CA THR A 413 -14.51 17.57 20.59
C THR A 413 -14.52 18.01 22.06
N SER A 414 -13.41 17.80 22.77
CA SER A 414 -13.26 18.24 24.16
C SER A 414 -13.36 19.76 24.28
N ALA A 415 -12.73 20.51 23.40
CA ALA A 415 -12.78 21.98 23.38
C ALA A 415 -14.20 22.49 23.14
N LEU A 416 -14.91 21.92 22.14
CA LEU A 416 -16.31 22.28 21.86
C LEU A 416 -17.23 21.97 23.03
N ASN A 417 -17.11 20.80 23.66
CA ASN A 417 -17.90 20.42 24.83
C ASN A 417 -17.63 21.35 26.01
N THR A 418 -16.39 21.68 26.29
CA THR A 418 -16.02 22.63 27.35
C THR A 418 -16.61 23.99 27.08
N LYS A 419 -16.50 24.50 25.84
CA LYS A 419 -17.08 25.77 25.42
C LYS A 419 -18.60 25.79 25.57
N ARG A 420 -19.28 24.71 25.14
CA ARG A 420 -20.72 24.54 25.27
C ARG A 420 -21.17 24.61 26.74
N ASN A 421 -20.49 23.84 27.59
CA ASN A 421 -20.81 23.83 29.03
C ASN A 421 -20.65 25.23 29.63
N SER A 422 -19.56 25.92 29.31
CA SER A 422 -19.31 27.27 29.80
C SER A 422 -20.37 28.28 29.32
N LEU A 423 -20.73 28.23 28.03
CA LEU A 423 -21.79 29.11 27.49
C LEU A 423 -23.15 28.81 28.08
N THR A 424 -23.50 27.54 28.30
CA THR A 424 -24.76 27.11 28.90
C THR A 424 -24.84 27.59 30.37
N GLN A 425 -23.75 27.46 31.13
CA GLN A 425 -23.68 27.97 32.50
C GLN A 425 -23.82 29.51 32.52
N ALA A 426 -23.11 30.22 31.65
CA ALA A 426 -23.21 31.68 31.53
C ALA A 426 -24.63 32.11 31.13
N GLN A 427 -25.26 31.41 30.19
CA GLN A 427 -26.65 31.67 29.79
C GLN A 427 -27.64 31.46 30.95
N THR A 428 -27.45 30.37 31.70
CA THR A 428 -28.30 30.08 32.89
C THR A 428 -28.17 31.16 33.93
N LEU A 429 -26.93 31.55 34.24
CA LEU A 429 -26.67 32.64 35.19
C LEU A 429 -27.29 33.96 34.75
N LEU A 430 -27.12 34.34 33.49
CA LEU A 430 -27.70 35.56 32.94
C LEU A 430 -29.24 35.57 33.00
N ARG A 431 -29.90 34.43 32.70
CA ARG A 431 -31.36 34.31 32.84
C ARG A 431 -31.80 34.49 34.28
N LEU A 432 -31.10 33.87 35.22
CA LEU A 432 -31.40 34.04 36.66
C LEU A 432 -31.17 35.48 37.12
N LEU A 433 -30.15 36.14 36.63
CA LEU A 433 -29.88 37.54 36.91
C LEU A 433 -30.96 38.48 36.33
N GLU A 434 -31.42 38.23 35.08
CA GLU A 434 -32.52 39.01 34.50
C GLU A 434 -33.84 38.78 35.24
N GLU A 435 -34.10 37.56 35.70
CA GLU A 435 -35.28 37.26 36.54
C GLU A 435 -35.20 37.97 37.87
N ALA A 436 -34.03 37.99 38.50
CA ALA A 436 -33.80 38.73 39.74
C ALA A 436 -33.92 40.24 39.54
N GLN A 437 -33.42 40.78 38.41
CA GLN A 437 -33.58 42.19 38.10
C GLN A 437 -35.05 42.58 37.87
N ARG A 438 -35.80 41.76 37.11
CA ARG A 438 -37.27 41.96 36.93
C ARG A 438 -38.00 41.93 38.25
N TRP A 439 -37.73 41.00 39.13
CA TRP A 439 -38.29 40.95 40.46
C TRP A 439 -37.97 42.22 41.25
N CYS A 440 -36.75 42.75 41.17
CA CYS A 440 -36.41 44.04 41.80
C CYS A 440 -37.18 45.22 41.20
N ASP A 441 -37.36 45.23 39.88
CA ASP A 441 -38.14 46.31 39.21
C ASP A 441 -39.63 46.22 39.58
N ASP A 442 -40.20 45.02 39.60
CA ASP A 442 -41.59 44.76 40.03
C ASP A 442 -41.80 45.15 41.51
N GLY A 443 -40.80 44.90 42.36
CA GLY A 443 -40.83 45.33 43.75
C GLY A 443 -40.81 46.86 43.91
N ALA A 444 -39.96 47.52 43.14
CA ALA A 444 -39.94 48.96 43.10
C ALA A 444 -41.27 49.55 42.58
N TYR A 445 -41.84 48.93 41.52
CA TYR A 445 -43.11 49.29 40.96
C TYR A 445 -44.27 49.07 41.93
N LEU A 446 -44.31 47.92 42.66
CA LEU A 446 -45.28 47.63 43.72
C LEU A 446 -45.29 48.72 44.79
N LEU A 447 -44.09 49.12 45.23
CA LEU A 447 -43.94 50.18 46.24
C LEU A 447 -44.37 51.54 45.74
N ALA A 448 -44.09 51.87 44.47
CA ALA A 448 -44.46 53.13 43.83
C ALA A 448 -45.99 53.27 43.61
N ASN A 449 -46.65 52.15 43.28
CA ASN A 449 -48.12 52.13 43.03
C ASN A 449 -48.95 52.08 44.31
N GLN A 450 -48.39 51.90 45.47
CA GLN A 450 -49.09 51.93 46.73
C GLN A 450 -49.54 53.37 47.04
N GLN A 451 -50.81 53.68 46.79
CA GLN A 451 -51.43 55.02 47.09
C GLN A 451 -51.56 55.28 48.60
N VAL A 452 -50.96 56.37 49.05
CA VAL A 452 -50.92 56.74 50.47
C VAL A 452 -52.33 56.90 51.07
N ASP A 453 -53.31 57.36 50.25
CA ASP A 453 -54.67 57.57 50.66
C ASP A 453 -55.40 56.27 51.05
N LYS A 454 -55.03 55.10 50.50
CA LYS A 454 -55.62 53.78 50.89
C LYS A 454 -55.10 53.26 52.18
N PHE A 455 -54.03 53.80 52.76
CA PHE A 455 -53.44 53.30 54.01
C PHE A 455 -53.97 54.00 55.24
N GLN A 456 -54.91 54.97 55.08
CA GLN A 456 -55.55 55.61 56.19
C GLN A 456 -56.50 54.69 57.01
N SER A 457 -56.87 53.54 56.45
CA SER A 457 -57.61 52.50 57.16
C SER A 457 -56.72 51.34 57.58
N LYS A 458 -57.08 50.68 58.71
CA LYS A 458 -56.37 49.48 59.18
C LYS A 458 -56.39 48.33 58.17
N GLU A 459 -57.54 48.13 57.53
CA GLU A 459 -57.76 47.13 56.49
C GLU A 459 -56.89 47.37 55.28
N GLY A 460 -56.73 48.62 54.84
CA GLY A 460 -55.89 49.03 53.74
C GLY A 460 -54.41 48.81 54.01
N ALA A 461 -53.96 49.15 55.28
CA ALA A 461 -52.60 48.91 55.70
C ALA A 461 -52.27 47.39 55.75
N GLN A 462 -53.22 46.60 56.28
CA GLN A 462 -53.07 45.14 56.33
C GLN A 462 -53.11 44.48 54.93
N ALA A 463 -53.89 44.99 53.99
CA ALA A 463 -53.94 44.53 52.62
C ALA A 463 -52.57 44.76 51.92
N ALA A 464 -52.03 45.97 52.06
CA ALA A 464 -50.73 46.35 51.51
C ALA A 464 -49.59 45.51 52.15
N LEU A 465 -49.63 45.16 53.39
CA LEU A 465 -48.69 44.25 54.02
C LEU A 465 -48.75 42.86 53.41
N ARG A 466 -49.96 42.33 53.27
CA ARG A 466 -50.14 41.02 52.60
C ARG A 466 -49.64 40.98 51.11
N ASP A 467 -49.84 42.09 50.39
CA ASP A 467 -49.34 42.20 49.02
C ASP A 467 -47.79 42.20 48.95
N ILE A 468 -47.17 42.85 49.94
CA ILE A 468 -45.67 42.82 50.06
C ILE A 468 -45.20 41.46 50.52
N GLU A 469 -45.86 40.80 51.50
CA GLU A 469 -45.49 39.44 51.91
C GLU A 469 -45.59 38.44 50.77
N LYS A 470 -46.72 38.45 50.08
CA LYS A 470 -46.91 37.61 48.89
C LYS A 470 -45.83 37.84 47.77
N PHE A 471 -45.43 39.12 47.58
CA PHE A 471 -44.37 39.49 46.68
C PHE A 471 -42.99 38.93 47.13
N GLN A 472 -42.72 39.03 48.45
CA GLN A 472 -41.48 38.47 49.04
C GLN A 472 -41.40 36.95 48.91
N GLU A 473 -42.56 36.25 49.14
CA GLU A 473 -42.64 34.79 48.94
C GLU A 473 -42.35 34.34 47.50
N ALA A 474 -42.59 35.22 46.53
CA ALA A 474 -42.31 34.97 45.11
C ALA A 474 -40.87 35.35 44.69
N ALA A 475 -39.97 35.58 45.65
CA ALA A 475 -38.57 35.94 45.35
C ALA A 475 -37.81 34.84 44.61
N PRO A 476 -37.06 35.15 43.54
CA PRO A 476 -36.23 34.19 42.86
C PRO A 476 -35.22 33.49 43.78
N PRO A 477 -34.97 32.15 43.61
CA PRO A 477 -34.03 31.42 44.47
C PRO A 477 -32.62 32.00 44.50
N LEU A 478 -32.20 32.60 43.37
CA LEU A 478 -30.88 33.26 43.22
C LEU A 478 -30.64 34.31 44.31
N LEU A 479 -31.64 35.14 44.61
CA LEU A 479 -31.54 36.19 45.64
C LEU A 479 -31.44 35.69 47.06
N CYS A 480 -31.83 34.43 47.29
CA CYS A 480 -31.74 33.77 48.59
C CYS A 480 -30.37 33.09 48.84
N ALA A 481 -29.64 32.75 47.75
CA ALA A 481 -28.41 31.97 47.85
C ALA A 481 -27.18 32.80 48.33
N GLY A 482 -27.17 34.09 48.13
CA GLY A 482 -26.03 34.95 48.46
C GLY A 482 -24.96 35.02 47.36
N VAL A 483 -24.20 36.12 47.34
CA VAL A 483 -23.20 36.42 46.28
C VAL A 483 -22.03 35.42 46.29
N ASP A 484 -21.56 35.07 47.50
CA ASP A 484 -20.40 34.16 47.64
C ASP A 484 -20.68 32.74 47.11
N VAL A 485 -21.90 32.24 47.29
CA VAL A 485 -22.33 30.94 46.76
C VAL A 485 -22.34 30.95 45.23
N LEU A 486 -22.82 32.03 44.63
CA LEU A 486 -22.84 32.19 43.17
C LEU A 486 -21.43 32.28 42.60
N PHE A 487 -20.51 32.98 43.22
CA PHE A 487 -19.12 33.05 42.80
C PHE A 487 -18.44 31.68 42.84
N LEU A 488 -18.80 30.85 43.81
CA LEU A 488 -18.28 29.49 43.90
C LEU A 488 -18.92 28.56 42.84
N GLU A 489 -20.24 28.63 42.68
CA GLU A 489 -20.99 27.75 41.74
C GLU A 489 -20.65 28.02 40.29
N TYR A 490 -20.43 29.30 39.92
CA TYR A 490 -20.13 29.73 38.53
C TYR A 490 -18.68 30.16 38.32
N GLU A 491 -17.75 29.76 39.22
CA GLU A 491 -16.33 30.15 39.16
C GLU A 491 -15.71 29.93 37.77
N SER A 492 -16.06 28.83 37.09
CA SER A 492 -15.53 28.44 35.77
C SER A 492 -15.92 29.37 34.64
N VAL A 493 -16.96 30.21 34.80
CA VAL A 493 -17.51 31.12 33.77
C VAL A 493 -17.51 32.57 34.17
N LEU A 494 -17.04 32.90 35.37
CA LEU A 494 -17.00 34.23 35.91
C LEU A 494 -16.02 35.11 35.15
N THR A 495 -16.55 35.89 34.19
CA THR A 495 -15.83 37.04 33.60
C THR A 495 -15.96 38.25 34.48
N PRO A 496 -15.05 39.25 34.40
CA PRO A 496 -15.20 40.51 35.12
C PRO A 496 -16.53 41.22 34.85
N CYS A 497 -17.08 41.02 33.66
CA CYS A 497 -18.39 41.56 33.28
C CYS A 497 -19.55 40.88 34.02
N LEU A 498 -19.52 39.53 34.10
CA LEU A 498 -20.50 38.76 34.85
C LEU A 498 -20.44 39.06 36.36
N GLN A 499 -19.23 39.19 36.93
CA GLN A 499 -19.03 39.60 38.32
C GLN A 499 -19.68 40.94 38.61
N ALA A 500 -19.38 41.94 37.78
CA ALA A 500 -20.01 43.28 37.91
C ALA A 500 -21.54 43.22 37.74
N HIS A 501 -22.06 42.32 36.90
CA HIS A 501 -23.49 42.14 36.69
C HIS A 501 -24.16 41.51 37.95
N ILE A 502 -23.54 40.50 38.55
CA ILE A 502 -23.98 39.88 39.81
C ILE A 502 -24.00 40.98 40.91
N GLU A 503 -22.87 41.67 41.11
CA GLU A 503 -22.75 42.70 42.15
C GLU A 503 -23.80 43.78 41.98
N LYS A 504 -24.03 44.31 40.78
CA LYS A 504 -25.04 45.31 40.46
C LYS A 504 -26.45 44.78 40.79
N THR A 505 -26.77 43.52 40.44
CA THR A 505 -28.07 42.93 40.70
C THR A 505 -28.32 42.80 42.20
N PHE A 506 -27.33 42.31 42.96
CA PHE A 506 -27.45 42.21 44.42
C PHE A 506 -27.47 43.57 45.13
N GLN A 507 -26.74 44.57 44.62
CA GLN A 507 -26.84 45.94 45.13
C GLN A 507 -28.26 46.52 44.92
N LYS A 508 -28.85 46.26 43.72
CA LYS A 508 -30.23 46.61 43.42
C LYS A 508 -31.21 45.90 44.35
N HIS A 509 -31.03 44.58 44.53
CA HIS A 509 -31.80 43.78 45.45
C HIS A 509 -31.74 44.34 46.88
N SER A 510 -30.55 44.63 47.42
CA SER A 510 -30.36 45.18 48.72
C SER A 510 -31.08 46.52 48.88
N SER A 511 -31.03 47.39 47.85
CA SER A 511 -31.74 48.66 47.84
C SER A 511 -33.26 48.48 47.87
N VAL A 512 -33.80 47.56 47.04
CA VAL A 512 -35.26 47.28 46.99
C VAL A 512 -35.72 46.64 48.32
N GLN A 513 -34.93 45.74 48.87
CA GLN A 513 -35.21 45.07 50.17
C GLN A 513 -35.26 46.10 51.34
N ALA A 514 -34.34 47.08 51.34
CA ALA A 514 -34.33 48.15 52.28
C ALA A 514 -35.61 49.03 52.19
N LEU A 515 -36.04 49.35 50.95
CA LEU A 515 -37.28 50.10 50.68
C LEU A 515 -38.53 49.31 51.15
N ILE A 516 -38.57 47.98 50.82
CA ILE A 516 -39.65 47.11 51.30
C ILE A 516 -39.70 47.04 52.80
N GLN A 517 -38.55 46.87 53.45
CA GLN A 517 -38.45 46.82 54.94
C GLN A 517 -38.93 48.14 55.59
N SER A 518 -38.49 49.28 55.01
CA SER A 518 -38.92 50.61 55.40
C SER A 518 -40.43 50.76 55.26
N ARG A 519 -40.98 50.35 54.09
CA ARG A 519 -42.43 50.39 53.86
C ARG A 519 -43.21 49.50 54.81
N GLN A 520 -42.78 48.26 55.03
CA GLN A 520 -43.41 47.34 55.98
C GLN A 520 -43.44 47.94 57.44
N ASN A 521 -42.33 48.53 57.89
CA ASN A 521 -42.25 49.17 59.18
C ASN A 521 -43.23 50.35 59.26
N CYS A 522 -43.38 51.17 58.25
CA CYS A 522 -44.35 52.24 58.21
C CYS A 522 -45.78 51.71 58.23
N LEU A 523 -46.10 50.70 57.41
CA LEU A 523 -47.47 50.07 57.40
C LEU A 523 -47.83 49.39 58.67
N ARG A 524 -46.90 48.71 59.34
CA ARG A 524 -47.13 48.11 60.72
C ARG A 524 -47.44 49.18 61.73
N LYS A 525 -46.69 50.30 61.78
CA LYS A 525 -46.97 51.44 62.66
C LYS A 525 -48.31 52.09 62.35
N LEU A 526 -48.77 52.14 61.12
CA LEU A 526 -50.08 52.63 60.77
C LEU A 526 -51.19 51.65 61.17
N ALA A 527 -51.02 50.36 61.01
CA ALA A 527 -51.96 49.34 61.43
C ALA A 527 -52.13 49.29 62.93
N ASP A 528 -51.07 49.55 63.73
CA ASP A 528 -51.07 49.57 65.16
C ASP A 528 -51.69 50.85 65.74
N LYS A 529 -51.52 52.01 65.05
CA LYS A 529 -52.11 53.32 65.51
C LYS A 529 -53.61 53.34 65.45
N HIS A 530 -54.30 52.48 64.81
CA HIS A 530 -55.78 52.41 64.71
C HIS A 530 -56.41 51.53 65.78
N VAL A 531 -55.65 51.02 66.72
CA VAL A 531 -56.15 50.33 67.93
C VAL A 531 -56.20 51.31 69.12
N ARG A 532 -57.13 52.31 69.05
CA ARG A 532 -57.57 52.95 70.30
C ARG A 532 -58.75 52.14 70.81
N PRO A 533 -58.75 51.67 72.07
CA PRO A 533 -59.93 51.06 72.63
C PRO A 533 -60.96 52.13 72.91
N ILE A 534 -62.11 52.09 72.27
CA ILE A 534 -63.32 52.78 72.70
C ILE A 534 -63.78 52.03 73.93
N GLN A 535 -63.70 52.69 75.07
CA GLN A 535 -64.37 52.21 76.33
C GLN A 535 -65.86 52.28 76.08
N LEU A 536 -66.51 51.18 75.87
CA LEU A 536 -67.96 51.01 76.05
C LEU A 536 -68.23 50.67 77.47
N VAL A 537 -68.98 51.61 78.17
CA VAL A 537 -69.56 51.47 79.50
C VAL A 537 -70.63 50.36 79.45
N VAL A 538 -70.51 49.42 80.33
CA VAL A 538 -71.40 48.28 80.58
C VAL A 538 -72.69 48.71 81.20
N PRO A 539 -73.79 48.05 80.90
CA PRO A 539 -74.57 47.42 81.98
C PRO A 539 -74.71 45.91 81.82
N ARG A 540 -74.58 45.25 82.97
CA ARG A 540 -74.90 43.85 83.27
C ARG A 540 -76.37 43.65 83.46
N PRO A 541 -77.02 42.43 83.67
CA PRO A 541 -76.51 41.07 83.53
C PRO A 541 -77.52 40.14 82.74
N GLU A 542 -77.25 38.93 82.48
CA GLU A 542 -77.82 37.69 83.07
C GLU A 542 -77.39 36.41 82.33
N ASN A 543 -77.15 35.43 83.14
CA ASN A 543 -76.66 34.06 82.84
C ASN A 543 -77.82 33.09 82.40
N PRO A 544 -77.53 31.85 82.22
CA PRO A 544 -77.18 31.05 81.07
C PRO A 544 -78.31 30.02 80.71
N PRO A 545 -78.25 29.00 79.93
CA PRO A 545 -77.43 27.79 80.18
C PRO A 545 -76.97 26.93 78.95
N ARG A 546 -75.94 26.23 79.18
CA ARG A 546 -75.59 24.83 78.90
C ARG A 546 -75.95 24.11 77.55
N ALA A 547 -74.91 23.50 77.05
CA ALA A 547 -74.74 22.08 76.75
C ALA A 547 -74.89 21.60 75.27
N LYS A 548 -73.94 20.87 74.94
CA LYS A 548 -73.74 19.56 74.23
C LYS A 548 -73.05 19.55 72.89
N SER A 549 -71.87 18.99 72.91
CA SER A 549 -71.32 18.19 71.85
C SER A 549 -72.25 17.07 71.45
N PRO A 550 -72.24 16.34 70.35
CA PRO A 550 -71.03 15.75 69.76
C PRO A 550 -71.10 15.47 68.25
N LEU A 551 -69.91 15.03 67.78
CA LEU A 551 -69.68 13.94 66.81
C LEU A 551 -70.24 14.06 65.39
N PHE A 552 -69.36 13.87 64.42
CA PHE A 552 -69.22 12.88 63.32
C PHE A 552 -68.58 13.47 62.12
N SER A 553 -67.47 12.84 61.70
CA SER A 553 -67.01 12.77 60.34
C SER A 553 -68.05 12.06 59.45
N PRO A 554 -68.12 12.12 58.18
CA PRO A 554 -67.10 11.52 57.32
C PRO A 554 -66.86 12.13 55.93
N LYS A 555 -65.70 11.78 55.37
CA LYS A 555 -65.38 11.35 53.97
C LYS A 555 -65.99 12.05 52.76
N HIS A 556 -65.18 12.37 51.86
CA HIS A 556 -64.98 11.92 50.47
C HIS A 556 -64.21 12.98 49.71
N ASP A 557 -63.05 12.63 49.16
CA ASP A 557 -62.60 12.09 47.89
C ASP A 557 -62.58 13.08 46.72
N PHE A 558 -61.54 12.96 46.03
CA PHE A 558 -61.15 13.03 44.62
C PHE A 558 -59.98 14.01 44.38
N ASN A 559 -58.81 13.44 44.19
CA ASN A 559 -58.13 13.00 42.98
C ASN A 559 -57.65 14.17 42.11
N SER A 560 -56.48 14.27 41.69
CA SER A 560 -55.60 13.34 41.02
C SER A 560 -54.19 13.93 40.85
N SER A 561 -53.18 13.16 41.12
CA SER A 561 -51.81 13.48 40.68
C SER A 561 -51.22 12.26 40.04
N LEU A 562 -50.93 12.38 38.79
CA LEU A 562 -50.20 11.39 38.03
C LEU A 562 -48.71 11.47 38.37
N LYS A 563 -48.21 10.40 39.02
CA LYS A 563 -46.79 10.09 39.09
C LYS A 563 -46.50 8.93 38.18
N PHE A 564 -45.65 9.14 37.21
CA PHE A 564 -45.05 8.05 36.46
C PHE A 564 -43.85 7.51 37.25
N THR A 565 -43.91 6.29 37.69
CA THR A 565 -42.79 5.49 38.14
C THR A 565 -42.54 4.37 37.14
N PHE A 566 -41.32 4.28 36.66
CA PHE A 566 -40.86 3.13 35.89
C PHE A 566 -40.36 2.06 36.85
N ASP A 567 -41.09 0.96 36.95
CA ASP A 567 -40.63 -0.28 37.56
C ASP A 567 -40.10 -1.22 36.50
N LEU A 568 -38.86 -1.62 36.64
CA LEU A 568 -38.24 -2.74 35.91
C LEU A 568 -38.38 -3.99 36.77
N PRO A 569 -38.94 -5.08 36.25
CA PRO A 569 -38.96 -6.34 36.97
C PRO A 569 -37.68 -7.14 36.74
N LEU A 570 -37.06 -7.57 37.83
CA LEU A 570 -36.05 -8.60 37.89
C LEU A 570 -36.67 -9.97 37.64
N PRO A 571 -36.09 -10.84 36.81
CA PRO A 571 -36.52 -12.23 36.76
C PRO A 571 -35.72 -13.08 37.73
N GLY A 572 -36.46 -13.89 38.43
CA GLY A 572 -36.01 -14.83 39.45
C GLY A 572 -35.24 -16.01 38.90
N LYS A 573 -34.49 -16.62 39.79
CA LYS A 573 -33.73 -17.85 39.71
C LYS A 573 -34.56 -19.02 39.19
N ARG A 574 -33.96 -19.78 38.21
CA ARG A 574 -34.22 -21.23 38.11
C ARG A 574 -32.95 -21.98 37.70
N THR A 575 -32.47 -22.75 38.66
CA THR A 575 -31.86 -24.10 38.66
C THR A 575 -31.27 -24.70 37.39
N SER A 576 -30.01 -25.01 37.53
CA SER A 576 -29.17 -26.08 37.02
C SER A 576 -29.75 -27.13 36.06
N ARG A 577 -29.08 -27.35 34.93
CA ARG A 577 -28.85 -28.69 34.38
C ARG A 577 -27.45 -28.79 33.79
N LYS A 578 -26.79 -29.87 34.17
CA LYS A 578 -25.43 -30.26 33.84
C LYS A 578 -25.27 -30.72 32.37
N SER A 579 -24.08 -30.42 31.81
CA SER A 579 -23.18 -31.33 31.12
C SER A 579 -23.33 -31.52 29.62
N PRO A 580 -22.35 -32.05 28.87
CA PRO A 580 -20.91 -32.12 29.10
C PRO A 580 -20.04 -31.76 27.86
N ASN A 581 -18.73 -31.68 28.08
CA ASN A 581 -17.64 -31.81 27.10
C ASN A 581 -17.44 -30.78 26.01
N SER A 582 -16.59 -29.81 26.28
CA SER A 582 -15.79 -29.17 25.26
C SER A 582 -14.32 -29.51 25.44
N ARG A 583 -13.75 -30.06 24.37
CA ARG A 583 -12.32 -30.34 24.24
C ARG A 583 -11.54 -29.02 24.30
N LYS A 584 -10.53 -28.99 25.17
CA LYS A 584 -9.48 -27.97 25.17
C LYS A 584 -8.74 -28.06 23.85
N ILE A 585 -8.66 -26.93 23.16
CA ILE A 585 -7.64 -26.69 22.13
C ILE A 585 -6.57 -25.85 22.82
N GLU A 586 -5.44 -26.46 23.09
CA GLU A 586 -4.23 -25.75 23.49
C GLU A 586 -3.62 -25.11 22.25
N VAL A 587 -3.59 -23.80 22.21
CA VAL A 587 -2.77 -23.04 21.29
C VAL A 587 -1.44 -22.76 21.99
N ILE A 588 -0.41 -23.47 21.55
CA ILE A 588 0.97 -23.20 21.97
C ILE A 588 1.45 -21.96 21.20
N HIS A 589 1.66 -20.89 21.92
CA HIS A 589 2.47 -19.78 21.46
C HIS A 589 3.88 -19.91 22.04
N ASP A 590 4.81 -20.35 21.20
CA ASP A 590 6.24 -20.22 21.46
C ASP A 590 6.63 -18.74 21.32
N TYR A 591 6.91 -18.11 22.44
CA TYR A 591 7.75 -16.92 22.48
C TYR A 591 9.05 -17.27 23.20
N GLN A 592 10.08 -17.52 22.41
CA GLN A 592 11.44 -17.40 22.91
C GLN A 592 11.75 -15.91 23.07
N THR A 593 11.94 -15.47 24.28
CA THR A 593 12.74 -14.30 24.60
C THR A 593 13.79 -14.67 25.64
N ALA A 594 15.02 -14.68 25.17
CA ALA A 594 16.18 -14.64 26.02
C ALA A 594 16.37 -13.23 26.57
N SER A 595 16.58 -13.10 27.84
CA SER A 595 17.77 -12.60 28.51
C SER A 595 17.47 -12.07 29.90
N SER A 596 17.93 -12.81 30.83
CA SER A 596 18.75 -12.49 32.02
C SER A 596 19.03 -10.98 32.27
N LEU A 597 18.74 -10.48 33.47
CA LEU A 597 19.65 -10.41 34.60
C LEU A 597 19.05 -9.66 35.78
N PRO A 598 19.60 -9.83 36.97
CA PRO A 598 18.94 -9.66 38.22
C PRO A 598 19.29 -8.33 38.89
N TYR A 599 18.38 -7.81 39.68
CA TYR A 599 18.76 -7.17 40.93
C TYR A 599 17.58 -7.08 41.87
N SER A 600 17.76 -7.67 43.02
CA SER A 600 16.92 -7.51 44.20
C SER A 600 17.08 -6.09 44.74
N ILE A 601 16.00 -5.39 44.99
CA ILE A 601 15.89 -4.37 46.03
C ILE A 601 14.46 -4.41 46.60
N ASP A 602 14.43 -4.36 47.88
CA ASP A 602 13.30 -4.50 48.80
C ASP A 602 12.11 -3.57 48.57
N GLY A 603 10.95 -4.09 48.95
CA GLY A 603 9.86 -3.35 49.58
C GLY A 603 8.87 -2.67 48.65
N GLU A 604 7.62 -2.82 48.92
CA GLU A 604 6.39 -2.10 48.49
C GLU A 604 6.26 -1.50 47.08
N ASP A 605 7.33 -1.03 46.43
CA ASP A 605 7.33 -0.51 45.05
C ASP A 605 7.22 -1.61 43.95
N GLY A 606 7.62 -2.85 44.26
CA GLY A 606 7.59 -3.96 43.31
C GLY A 606 6.18 -4.41 42.92
N THR A 607 5.23 -4.34 43.87
CA THR A 607 3.84 -4.74 43.62
C THR A 607 3.09 -3.72 42.76
N ASP A 608 3.42 -2.46 42.88
CA ASP A 608 2.80 -1.40 42.07
C ASP A 608 3.39 -1.36 40.65
N LEU A 609 4.68 -1.67 40.52
CA LEU A 609 5.32 -1.84 39.21
C LEU A 609 4.75 -3.05 38.47
N LEU A 610 4.52 -4.17 39.18
CA LEU A 610 3.91 -5.37 38.63
C LEU A 610 2.46 -5.11 38.23
N LYS A 611 1.68 -4.43 39.10
CA LYS A 611 0.30 -4.02 38.77
C LYS A 611 0.26 -3.13 37.55
N ARG A 612 1.15 -2.15 37.42
CA ARG A 612 1.25 -1.29 36.23
C ARG A 612 1.60 -2.10 34.98
N HIS A 613 2.49 -3.09 35.11
CA HIS A 613 2.87 -3.96 33.98
C HIS A 613 1.70 -4.83 33.53
N VAL A 614 1.01 -5.48 34.47
CA VAL A 614 -0.19 -6.28 34.20
C VAL A 614 -1.32 -5.44 33.61
N MET A 615 -1.54 -4.23 34.15
CA MET A 615 -2.54 -3.31 33.60
C MET A 615 -2.18 -2.83 32.20
N LYS A 616 -0.91 -2.56 31.95
CA LYS A 616 -0.45 -2.19 30.60
C LYS A 616 -0.64 -3.32 29.60
N GLU A 617 -0.31 -4.55 29.99
CA GLU A 617 -0.49 -5.75 29.16
C GLU A 617 -1.98 -6.00 28.89
N LEU A 618 -2.83 -5.86 29.90
CA LEU A 618 -4.28 -6.00 29.78
C LEU A 618 -4.86 -4.95 28.80
N ILE A 619 -4.45 -3.70 28.92
CA ILE A 619 -4.90 -2.63 28.02
C ILE A 619 -4.42 -2.87 26.58
N GLU A 620 -3.18 -3.33 26.42
CA GLU A 620 -2.61 -3.62 25.10
C GLU A 620 -3.31 -4.80 24.42
N THR A 621 -3.57 -5.88 25.16
CA THR A 621 -4.29 -7.05 24.64
C THR A 621 -5.74 -6.72 24.31
N GLU A 622 -6.41 -5.91 25.11
CA GLU A 622 -7.77 -5.45 24.86
C GLU A 622 -7.82 -4.56 23.59
N ARG A 623 -6.83 -3.70 23.41
CA ARG A 623 -6.70 -2.86 22.21
C ARG A 623 -6.56 -3.71 20.95
N ILE A 624 -5.66 -4.70 20.96
CA ILE A 624 -5.47 -5.64 19.84
C ILE A 624 -6.76 -6.39 19.54
N TYR A 625 -7.45 -6.87 20.58
CA TYR A 625 -8.73 -7.56 20.45
C TYR A 625 -9.80 -6.71 19.74
N VAL A 626 -9.91 -5.43 20.13
CA VAL A 626 -10.85 -4.49 19.50
C VAL A 626 -10.49 -4.22 18.05
N GLU A 627 -9.19 -4.10 17.73
CA GLU A 627 -8.69 -3.92 16.37
C GLU A 627 -8.99 -5.16 15.49
N GLU A 628 -8.81 -6.37 16.03
CA GLU A 628 -9.14 -7.62 15.33
C GLU A 628 -10.64 -7.75 15.06
N LEU A 629 -11.49 -7.41 16.05
CA LEU A 629 -12.94 -7.38 15.86
C LEU A 629 -13.36 -6.41 14.77
N LEU A 630 -12.73 -5.23 14.75
CA LEU A 630 -12.98 -4.23 13.70
C LEU A 630 -12.56 -4.74 12.32
N ALA A 631 -11.40 -5.38 12.22
CA ALA A 631 -10.91 -5.96 10.97
C ALA A 631 -11.87 -7.04 10.43
N VAL A 632 -12.44 -7.87 11.30
CA VAL A 632 -13.46 -8.87 10.91
C VAL A 632 -14.74 -8.20 10.43
N LEU A 633 -15.20 -7.15 11.11
CA LEU A 633 -16.43 -6.44 10.74
C LEU A 633 -16.30 -5.69 9.43
N LEU A 634 -15.17 -5.04 9.18
CA LEU A 634 -14.93 -4.23 7.99
C LEU A 634 -14.44 -5.06 6.80
N GLY A 635 -13.59 -6.08 7.06
CA GLY A 635 -13.10 -6.98 6.02
C GLY A 635 -14.15 -7.99 5.60
N TYR A 636 -14.49 -8.92 6.48
CA TYR A 636 -15.35 -10.04 6.09
C TYR A 636 -16.84 -9.69 6.07
N ARG A 637 -17.35 -9.02 7.11
CA ARG A 637 -18.79 -8.73 7.21
C ARG A 637 -19.22 -7.70 6.16
N ALA A 638 -18.44 -6.65 5.95
CA ALA A 638 -18.77 -5.62 4.95
C ALA A 638 -18.65 -6.16 3.52
N GLU A 639 -17.65 -7.01 3.26
CA GLU A 639 -17.43 -7.60 1.94
C GLU A 639 -18.49 -8.63 1.55
N MET A 640 -19.22 -9.21 2.49
CA MET A 640 -20.35 -10.09 2.16
C MET A 640 -21.51 -9.39 1.42
N ASP A 641 -21.60 -8.07 1.53
CA ASP A 641 -22.59 -7.26 0.82
C ASP A 641 -22.06 -6.68 -0.52
N ASN A 642 -20.79 -6.94 -0.84
CA ASN A 642 -20.15 -6.43 -2.04
C ASN A 642 -20.66 -7.18 -3.28
N PRO A 643 -21.35 -6.51 -4.22
CA PRO A 643 -21.92 -7.15 -5.41
C PRO A 643 -20.87 -7.82 -6.30
N SER A 644 -19.63 -7.31 -6.30
CA SER A 644 -18.52 -7.87 -7.10
C SER A 644 -18.04 -9.22 -6.59
N LEU A 645 -18.20 -9.49 -5.28
CA LEU A 645 -17.81 -10.75 -4.63
C LEU A 645 -18.96 -11.76 -4.53
N ALA A 646 -20.17 -11.38 -4.89
CA ALA A 646 -21.33 -12.25 -4.85
C ALA A 646 -21.18 -13.59 -5.62
N PRO A 647 -20.46 -13.67 -6.77
CA PRO A 647 -20.19 -14.94 -7.44
C PRO A 647 -19.26 -15.89 -6.66
N LEU A 648 -18.40 -15.36 -5.78
CA LEU A 648 -17.44 -16.13 -5.00
C LEU A 648 -18.03 -16.67 -3.70
N LEU A 649 -19.15 -16.09 -3.24
CA LEU A 649 -19.83 -16.53 -2.03
C LEU A 649 -20.62 -17.84 -2.29
N PRO A 650 -20.34 -18.89 -1.48
CA PRO A 650 -21.14 -20.11 -1.51
C PRO A 650 -22.63 -19.81 -1.33
N THR A 651 -23.49 -20.52 -2.06
CA THR A 651 -24.95 -20.32 -2.01
C THR A 651 -25.53 -20.51 -0.60
N SER A 652 -24.88 -21.33 0.24
CA SER A 652 -25.25 -21.54 1.64
C SER A 652 -25.02 -20.34 2.55
N LEU A 653 -24.15 -19.38 2.16
CA LEU A 653 -23.80 -18.20 2.94
C LEU A 653 -24.47 -16.91 2.41
N ARG A 654 -25.07 -16.95 1.23
CA ARG A 654 -25.80 -15.80 0.68
C ARG A 654 -26.94 -15.42 1.60
N ASN A 655 -27.06 -14.13 1.92
CA ASN A 655 -28.06 -13.55 2.81
C ASN A 655 -28.03 -14.05 4.27
N LYS A 656 -26.90 -14.64 4.70
CA LYS A 656 -26.74 -15.12 6.09
C LYS A 656 -25.70 -14.32 6.88
N ARG A 657 -25.40 -13.10 6.46
CA ARG A 657 -24.45 -12.21 7.13
C ARG A 657 -24.72 -12.07 8.64
N ASP A 658 -25.96 -11.75 9.00
CA ASP A 658 -26.32 -11.51 10.39
C ASP A 658 -26.41 -12.81 11.23
N VAL A 659 -26.55 -13.96 10.57
CA VAL A 659 -26.43 -15.26 11.24
C VAL A 659 -24.97 -15.64 11.47
N LEU A 660 -24.10 -15.30 10.53
CA LEU A 660 -22.66 -15.62 10.62
C LEU A 660 -21.94 -14.76 11.64
N PHE A 661 -22.22 -13.47 11.66
CA PHE A 661 -21.53 -12.52 12.54
C PHE A 661 -22.31 -12.23 13.83
N GLY A 662 -23.57 -12.62 13.93
CA GLY A 662 -24.40 -12.55 15.13
C GLY A 662 -24.30 -11.21 15.87
N ASN A 663 -23.91 -11.26 17.12
CA ASN A 663 -23.73 -10.11 18.01
C ASN A 663 -22.29 -9.51 17.98
N LEU A 664 -21.46 -9.87 17.00
CA LEU A 664 -20.10 -9.35 16.91
C LEU A 664 -20.02 -7.81 16.87
N PRO A 665 -20.95 -7.09 16.18
CA PRO A 665 -20.98 -5.63 16.24
C PRO A 665 -21.25 -5.09 17.65
N ASP A 666 -22.08 -5.76 18.43
CA ASP A 666 -22.39 -5.35 19.81
C ASP A 666 -21.20 -5.60 20.74
N ILE A 667 -20.50 -6.72 20.55
CA ILE A 667 -19.25 -7.04 21.25
C ILE A 667 -18.19 -5.98 20.94
N TYR A 668 -17.98 -5.63 19.67
CA TYR A 668 -17.08 -4.57 19.28
C TYR A 668 -17.45 -3.23 19.93
N ASN A 669 -18.72 -2.83 19.88
CA ASN A 669 -19.20 -1.59 20.50
C ASN A 669 -19.01 -1.57 22.00
N PHE A 670 -19.17 -2.70 22.68
CA PHE A 670 -18.96 -2.83 24.11
C PHE A 670 -17.49 -2.62 24.48
N HIS A 671 -16.58 -3.37 23.84
CA HIS A 671 -15.15 -3.32 24.13
C HIS A 671 -14.50 -2.00 23.68
N SER A 672 -14.93 -1.42 22.56
CA SER A 672 -14.44 -0.12 22.09
C SER A 672 -14.79 1.03 23.04
N ARG A 673 -15.95 0.95 23.74
CA ARG A 673 -16.35 1.95 24.75
C ARG A 673 -15.59 1.79 26.07
N GLN A 674 -15.25 0.57 26.47
CA GLN A 674 -14.48 0.34 27.70
C GLN A 674 -13.04 0.86 27.59
N GLY A 675 -12.43 0.80 26.42
CA GLY A 675 -11.10 1.38 26.18
C GLY A 675 -11.05 2.91 26.36
N HIS A 676 -12.18 3.60 26.28
CA HIS A 676 -12.28 5.05 26.54
C HIS A 676 -12.45 5.41 28.00
N THR A 677 -13.09 4.55 28.82
CA THR A 677 -13.38 4.83 30.25
C THR A 677 -12.18 4.57 31.14
N GLN A 678 -11.21 3.76 30.75
CA GLN A 678 -10.02 3.47 31.54
C GLN A 678 -8.88 4.50 31.39
N ARG A 679 -9.06 5.54 30.57
CA ARG A 679 -8.11 6.67 30.44
C ARG A 679 -8.37 7.80 31.46
N THR A 680 -9.41 7.74 32.27
CA THR A 680 -9.83 8.80 33.20
C THR A 680 -9.88 8.35 34.64
N SER A 681 -9.26 7.24 35.04
CA SER A 681 -9.10 6.85 36.45
C SER A 681 -7.64 6.57 36.78
#